data_91ba7fab62fc9d926f26693de9808b61
#
_entry.id   91ba7fab62fc9d926f26693de9808b61
#
_cell.length_a   1.000
_cell.length_b   1.000
_cell.length_c   1.000
_cell.angle_alpha   90.00
_cell.angle_beta   90.00
_cell.angle_gamma   90.00
#
_symmetry.space_group_name_H-M   'P 1'
#
loop_
_entity.id
_entity.type
_entity.pdbx_description
1 polymer ?
#
loop_
_entity_poly.entity_id
_entity_poly.type
_entity_poly.pdbx_seq_one_letter_code
_entity_poly.pdbx_strand_id
1 'polypeptide(L)'
;MQIAVYGKGGIGKSTVSANLSAALAVQGKTVLQIGCDPKHDSTRLLHHGQKIRTVLDYLLNTPADAQRVEDVLTEGFRGVCCVEAGGPRPGMGCAGRGILTSFDFLERHAVLQRFDTVLYDVLGDVVCGGFAVPVRSRYADAVFLVTSGEAMALYAANNILQGIRNLNPNERRIAGIIYNSRGLGDDRLRLEEFAQAVRLPVVLAIPRSEAFAKAELLAQTVVEAQPKGEEAALFLSLAQRIADGLPLYEAQPLGEEQMERLLRGLSLEAEAVPQPGPVSQTEIPTVAEAAAQPPAAPPIPQKRALSDPFSRVPLFGCAYRGAVDLAVHVKDAAVLGHAPKSCTWYAVNGITGYSRRGLFDRGVLYPAFIPRNFENTDITVQDAVFGGVEHAREKAIALAKRGARMIIAVTACIPGLSGDDLTPVKRELKALGCDMYIVRTDGVSAGDYNEGMALCYKTLAREAVQPCPEQDPDSINLVYEQTWSARTDGNFMRLRDILDALRIRVNCRFLCATSVEEVRGFLRAPWNILARNDALGLELREIFEREHGCRFLEGGLPRGFTETERWVRTLSGLYGREPEAEALIARSRAEYGERLRALRSIFRGKRMLLFLAGGGYDWLPELLEDLGVDVVKAMLFGKKRDANSGWNRRFSADWASDRSELRAAVDALRPELAILSDPSALPDPPPWLTVLPAFRDLSVGFYAGTDAAQRWAGLLENALEGRWKRDKSLFEKYYC
;
A
#
# COMPACT_ATOMS: atom_id res chain seq x y z
N MET A 1 -17.84 -11.08 34.38
CA MET A 1 -18.16 -9.83 33.73
C MET A 1 -16.87 -9.13 33.32
N GLN A 2 -16.78 -8.58 32.10
CA GLN A 2 -15.60 -7.88 31.63
C GLN A 2 -15.93 -6.38 31.43
N ILE A 3 -15.13 -5.50 32.04
CA ILE A 3 -15.40 -4.05 32.10
C ILE A 3 -14.22 -3.30 31.50
N ALA A 4 -14.48 -2.39 30.58
CA ALA A 4 -13.47 -1.48 30.05
C ALA A 4 -13.68 -0.04 30.52
N VAL A 5 -12.60 0.63 30.92
CA VAL A 5 -12.60 2.02 31.38
C VAL A 5 -11.87 2.88 30.34
N TYR A 6 -12.60 3.78 29.72
CA TYR A 6 -12.11 4.70 28.69
C TYR A 6 -12.20 6.16 29.13
N GLY A 7 -11.46 7.05 28.49
CA GLY A 7 -11.48 8.50 28.72
C GLY A 7 -10.16 9.15 28.32
N LYS A 8 -10.11 10.47 28.25
CA LYS A 8 -8.93 11.26 27.84
C LYS A 8 -7.69 10.90 28.66
N GLY A 9 -6.51 11.02 28.06
CA GLY A 9 -5.23 10.93 28.77
C GLY A 9 -5.16 11.89 29.96
N GLY A 10 -4.76 11.40 31.16
CA GLY A 10 -4.66 12.21 32.38
C GLY A 10 -6.00 12.54 33.07
N ILE A 11 -7.14 11.98 32.61
CA ILE A 11 -8.45 12.22 33.24
C ILE A 11 -8.66 11.46 34.56
N GLY A 12 -7.75 10.55 34.93
CA GLY A 12 -7.83 9.75 36.16
C GLY A 12 -8.37 8.34 35.98
N LYS A 13 -8.34 7.78 34.75
CA LYS A 13 -8.80 6.40 34.46
C LYS A 13 -8.15 5.38 35.35
N SER A 14 -6.82 5.35 35.44
CA SER A 14 -6.08 4.35 36.25
C SER A 14 -6.40 4.45 37.74
N THR A 15 -6.60 5.68 38.24
CA THR A 15 -7.07 5.90 39.60
C THR A 15 -8.47 5.32 39.81
N VAL A 16 -9.38 5.56 38.87
CA VAL A 16 -10.75 5.01 38.89
C VAL A 16 -10.71 3.48 38.81
N SER A 17 -9.93 2.93 37.86
CA SER A 17 -9.79 1.48 37.67
C SER A 17 -9.27 0.78 38.90
N ALA A 18 -8.19 1.29 39.51
CA ALA A 18 -7.62 0.71 40.71
C ALA A 18 -8.58 0.75 41.92
N ASN A 19 -9.27 1.88 42.13
CA ASN A 19 -10.26 2.00 43.22
C ASN A 19 -11.48 1.12 43.00
N LEU A 20 -11.95 0.98 41.75
CA LEU A 20 -13.08 0.07 41.44
C LEU A 20 -12.69 -1.39 41.64
N SER A 21 -11.48 -1.79 41.19
CA SER A 21 -10.97 -3.15 41.44
C SER A 21 -10.84 -3.45 42.93
N ALA A 22 -10.32 -2.51 43.70
CA ALA A 22 -10.24 -2.62 45.15
C ALA A 22 -11.63 -2.76 45.81
N ALA A 23 -12.61 -1.96 45.37
CA ALA A 23 -13.97 -2.00 45.89
C ALA A 23 -14.68 -3.33 45.57
N LEU A 24 -14.52 -3.86 44.36
CA LEU A 24 -15.05 -5.17 43.96
C LEU A 24 -14.42 -6.29 44.80
N ALA A 25 -13.11 -6.25 45.04
CA ALA A 25 -12.42 -7.22 45.88
C ALA A 25 -12.85 -7.16 47.34
N VAL A 26 -13.09 -5.96 47.88
CA VAL A 26 -13.67 -5.79 49.26
C VAL A 26 -15.03 -6.43 49.35
N GLN A 27 -15.82 -6.48 48.28
CA GLN A 27 -17.11 -7.16 48.20
C GLN A 27 -17.01 -8.67 47.94
N GLY A 28 -15.80 -9.23 47.92
CA GLY A 28 -15.56 -10.68 47.80
C GLY A 28 -15.54 -11.18 46.35
N LYS A 29 -15.43 -10.32 45.34
CA LYS A 29 -15.26 -10.73 43.95
C LYS A 29 -13.79 -11.05 43.66
N THR A 30 -13.54 -12.09 42.86
CA THR A 30 -12.22 -12.32 42.28
C THR A 30 -12.04 -11.36 41.08
N VAL A 31 -11.02 -10.52 41.16
CA VAL A 31 -10.82 -9.43 40.17
C VAL A 31 -9.47 -9.57 39.49
N LEU A 32 -9.48 -9.44 38.17
CA LEU A 32 -8.29 -9.25 37.34
C LEU A 32 -8.28 -7.82 36.79
N GLN A 33 -7.26 -7.02 37.08
CA GLN A 33 -7.03 -5.73 36.44
C GLN A 33 -5.91 -5.84 35.39
N ILE A 34 -6.20 -5.42 34.13
CA ILE A 34 -5.26 -5.40 33.02
C ILE A 34 -4.98 -3.94 32.63
N GLY A 35 -3.76 -3.49 32.84
CA GLY A 35 -3.28 -2.19 32.36
C GLY A 35 -2.88 -2.26 30.90
N CYS A 36 -3.55 -1.45 30.05
CA CYS A 36 -3.32 -1.38 28.61
C CYS A 36 -2.52 -0.13 28.18
N ASP A 37 -1.91 0.59 29.12
CA ASP A 37 -1.06 1.75 28.81
C ASP A 37 0.42 1.31 28.69
N PRO A 38 1.15 1.74 27.65
CA PRO A 38 2.60 1.50 27.55
C PRO A 38 3.43 2.00 28.73
N LYS A 39 2.89 2.91 29.55
CA LYS A 39 3.55 3.41 30.76
C LYS A 39 3.55 2.41 31.91
N HIS A 40 2.70 1.36 31.84
CA HIS A 40 2.56 0.28 32.81
C HIS A 40 2.47 0.79 34.27
N ASP A 41 1.56 1.73 34.52
CA ASP A 41 1.31 2.35 35.83
C ASP A 41 -0.13 2.17 36.32
N SER A 42 -0.98 1.42 35.61
CA SER A 42 -2.38 1.18 35.92
C SER A 42 -2.61 0.50 37.25
N THR A 43 -1.78 -0.50 37.57
CA THR A 43 -1.91 -1.34 38.76
C THR A 43 -1.10 -0.83 39.96
N ARG A 44 -0.39 0.28 39.85
CA ARG A 44 0.55 0.82 40.81
C ARG A 44 -0.05 1.02 42.20
N LEU A 45 -1.30 1.51 42.28
CA LEU A 45 -1.97 1.74 43.59
C LEU A 45 -2.40 0.46 44.29
N LEU A 46 -2.53 -0.64 43.56
CA LEU A 46 -2.88 -1.97 44.10
C LEU A 46 -1.64 -2.70 44.61
N HIS A 47 -0.44 -2.29 44.19
CA HIS A 47 0.85 -2.88 44.61
C HIS A 47 1.71 -1.95 45.45
N HIS A 48 1.13 -0.97 46.11
CA HIS A 48 1.87 -0.06 47.01
C HIS A 48 3.07 0.59 46.34
N GLY A 49 2.92 1.02 45.07
CA GLY A 49 3.95 1.69 44.30
C GLY A 49 4.99 0.78 43.65
N GLN A 50 4.94 -0.52 43.85
CA GLN A 50 5.85 -1.46 43.20
C GLN A 50 5.49 -1.61 41.72
N LYS A 51 6.53 -1.67 40.88
CA LYS A 51 6.36 -2.00 39.45
C LYS A 51 6.33 -3.49 39.26
N ILE A 52 5.36 -3.96 38.48
CA ILE A 52 5.25 -5.36 38.10
C ILE A 52 5.85 -5.58 36.71
N ARG A 53 6.25 -6.81 36.41
CA ARG A 53 6.79 -7.17 35.07
C ARG A 53 5.67 -7.16 34.05
N THR A 54 5.89 -6.50 32.92
CA THR A 54 4.88 -6.46 31.85
C THR A 54 4.86 -7.78 31.06
N VAL A 55 3.70 -8.09 30.45
CA VAL A 55 3.56 -9.27 29.59
C VAL A 55 4.56 -9.20 28.42
N LEU A 56 4.70 -8.01 27.79
CA LEU A 56 5.61 -7.85 26.67
C LEU A 56 7.07 -8.01 27.06
N ASP A 57 7.51 -7.43 28.18
CA ASP A 57 8.89 -7.63 28.67
C ASP A 57 9.15 -9.10 29.03
N TYR A 58 8.13 -9.80 29.54
CA TYR A 58 8.22 -11.22 29.84
C TYR A 58 8.40 -12.03 28.55
N LEU A 59 7.54 -11.82 27.54
CA LEU A 59 7.58 -12.52 26.27
C LEU A 59 8.88 -12.25 25.49
N LEU A 60 9.42 -11.03 25.61
CA LEU A 60 10.68 -10.66 24.96
C LEU A 60 11.89 -11.40 25.54
N ASN A 61 11.90 -11.59 26.87
CA ASN A 61 13.06 -12.10 27.59
C ASN A 61 12.95 -13.59 27.99
N THR A 62 11.88 -14.28 27.60
CA THR A 62 11.63 -15.69 27.98
C THR A 62 11.37 -16.53 26.73
N PRO A 63 12.16 -17.60 26.50
CA PRO A 63 11.92 -18.53 25.39
C PRO A 63 10.50 -19.09 25.41
N ALA A 64 9.92 -19.33 24.24
CA ALA A 64 8.50 -19.71 24.09
C ALA A 64 8.12 -21.00 24.83
N ASP A 65 9.04 -21.96 24.93
CA ASP A 65 8.88 -23.22 25.62
C ASP A 65 8.99 -23.11 27.17
N ALA A 66 9.55 -22.02 27.66
CA ALA A 66 9.68 -21.71 29.09
C ALA A 66 8.61 -20.72 29.61
N GLN A 67 7.74 -20.21 28.73
CA GLN A 67 6.74 -19.21 29.11
C GLN A 67 5.61 -19.81 29.98
N ARG A 68 5.39 -19.21 31.12
CA ARG A 68 4.27 -19.53 32.06
C ARG A 68 3.47 -18.27 32.29
N VAL A 69 2.16 -18.40 32.33
CA VAL A 69 1.27 -17.25 32.56
C VAL A 69 1.32 -16.74 33.99
N GLU A 70 1.59 -17.62 34.93
CA GLU A 70 1.74 -17.30 36.35
C GLU A 70 2.85 -16.28 36.62
N ASP A 71 3.87 -16.23 35.79
CA ASP A 71 5.02 -15.30 35.93
C ASP A 71 4.65 -13.83 35.64
N VAL A 72 3.50 -13.56 35.01
CA VAL A 72 2.97 -12.22 34.73
C VAL A 72 1.73 -11.86 35.52
N LEU A 73 1.20 -12.79 36.31
CA LEU A 73 0.10 -12.57 37.23
C LEU A 73 0.65 -12.17 38.60
N THR A 74 0.34 -10.97 39.06
CA THR A 74 0.83 -10.47 40.33
C THR A 74 -0.37 -10.14 41.24
N GLU A 75 -0.37 -10.64 42.48
CA GLU A 75 -1.43 -10.39 43.46
C GLU A 75 -1.20 -9.06 44.17
N GLY A 76 -2.22 -8.19 44.17
CA GLY A 76 -2.24 -6.90 44.85
C GLY A 76 -3.24 -6.86 46.01
N PHE A 77 -3.71 -5.66 46.35
CA PHE A 77 -4.63 -5.43 47.45
C PHE A 77 -5.84 -6.39 47.44
N ARG A 78 -6.09 -7.08 48.56
CA ARG A 78 -7.21 -8.01 48.74
C ARG A 78 -7.32 -9.11 47.67
N GLY A 79 -6.19 -9.54 47.11
CA GLY A 79 -6.19 -10.60 46.10
C GLY A 79 -6.59 -10.15 44.72
N VAL A 80 -6.63 -8.84 44.43
CA VAL A 80 -6.76 -8.35 43.05
C VAL A 80 -5.58 -8.84 42.25
N CYS A 81 -5.83 -9.65 41.22
CA CYS A 81 -4.80 -10.07 40.30
C CYS A 81 -4.51 -8.93 39.31
N CYS A 82 -3.27 -8.60 39.13
CA CYS A 82 -2.80 -7.47 38.30
C CYS A 82 -1.93 -7.93 37.17
N VAL A 83 -2.16 -7.38 36.00
CA VAL A 83 -1.37 -7.59 34.77
C VAL A 83 -1.14 -6.25 34.11
N GLU A 84 0.10 -5.99 33.67
CA GLU A 84 0.42 -4.86 32.78
C GLU A 84 0.79 -5.41 31.41
N ALA A 85 0.07 -4.98 30.36
CA ALA A 85 0.39 -5.38 28.99
C ALA A 85 1.79 -4.90 28.58
N GLY A 86 2.15 -3.69 28.96
CA GLY A 86 3.38 -3.03 28.56
C GLY A 86 3.31 -2.46 27.14
N GLY A 87 4.44 -2.00 26.63
CA GLY A 87 4.53 -1.43 25.30
C GLY A 87 5.97 -1.38 24.81
N PRO A 88 6.19 -1.10 23.53
CA PRO A 88 7.51 -0.90 22.98
C PRO A 88 8.16 0.35 23.59
N ARG A 89 9.49 0.47 23.44
CA ARG A 89 10.22 1.67 23.89
C ARG A 89 9.65 2.92 23.19
N PRO A 90 9.60 4.07 23.89
CA PRO A 90 9.13 5.31 23.31
C PRO A 90 9.81 5.62 21.98
N GLY A 91 9.01 5.91 20.93
CA GLY A 91 9.51 6.20 19.59
C GLY A 91 9.78 4.97 18.72
N MET A 92 9.54 3.76 19.21
CA MET A 92 9.75 2.50 18.45
C MET A 92 8.53 1.59 18.57
N GLY A 93 8.24 0.83 17.51
CA GLY A 93 7.19 -0.18 17.51
C GLY A 93 5.75 0.35 17.55
N CYS A 94 4.77 -0.58 17.66
CA CYS A 94 3.34 -0.28 17.71
C CYS A 94 2.71 -0.73 19.04
N ALA A 95 2.35 0.22 19.90
CA ALA A 95 1.75 -0.05 21.21
C ALA A 95 0.44 -0.86 21.11
N GLY A 96 -0.40 -0.57 20.09
CA GLY A 96 -1.65 -1.31 19.86
C GLY A 96 -1.41 -2.78 19.50
N ARG A 97 -0.33 -3.09 18.80
CA ARG A 97 0.08 -4.47 18.50
C ARG A 97 0.56 -5.17 19.75
N GLY A 98 1.29 -4.44 20.62
CA GLY A 98 1.72 -4.95 21.91
C GLY A 98 0.55 -5.39 22.79
N ILE A 99 -0.50 -4.57 22.88
CA ILE A 99 -1.73 -4.91 23.60
C ILE A 99 -2.36 -6.19 23.04
N LEU A 100 -2.50 -6.31 21.72
CA LEU A 100 -3.01 -7.51 21.06
C LEU A 100 -2.21 -8.75 21.45
N THR A 101 -0.88 -8.68 21.39
CA THR A 101 0.00 -9.81 21.76
C THR A 101 -0.18 -10.23 23.22
N SER A 102 -0.36 -9.26 24.13
CA SER A 102 -0.62 -9.53 25.55
C SER A 102 -1.97 -10.21 25.76
N PHE A 103 -3.01 -9.76 25.08
CA PHE A 103 -4.33 -10.38 25.13
C PHE A 103 -4.31 -11.80 24.57
N ASP A 104 -3.69 -12.03 23.43
CA ASP A 104 -3.53 -13.36 22.82
C ASP A 104 -2.77 -14.33 23.74
N PHE A 105 -1.80 -13.83 24.52
CA PHE A 105 -1.10 -14.63 25.51
C PHE A 105 -2.01 -15.03 26.67
N LEU A 106 -2.75 -14.08 27.26
CA LEU A 106 -3.68 -14.34 28.37
C LEU A 106 -4.84 -15.25 27.94
N GLU A 107 -5.37 -15.08 26.73
CA GLU A 107 -6.44 -15.94 26.17
C GLU A 107 -5.99 -17.38 25.97
N ARG A 108 -4.80 -17.59 25.38
CA ARG A 108 -4.25 -18.95 25.19
C ARG A 108 -4.13 -19.74 26.48
N HIS A 109 -3.95 -19.06 27.60
CA HIS A 109 -3.86 -19.67 28.92
C HIS A 109 -5.17 -19.61 29.71
N ALA A 110 -6.29 -19.23 29.07
CA ALA A 110 -7.62 -19.13 29.68
C ALA A 110 -7.65 -18.32 31.00
N VAL A 111 -6.88 -17.22 31.07
CA VAL A 111 -6.75 -16.42 32.30
C VAL A 111 -8.03 -15.65 32.59
N LEU A 112 -8.66 -15.07 31.55
CA LEU A 112 -9.84 -14.21 31.72
C LEU A 112 -11.03 -14.93 32.36
N GLN A 113 -11.14 -16.24 32.15
CA GLN A 113 -12.21 -17.08 32.70
C GLN A 113 -12.02 -17.47 34.18
N ARG A 114 -10.86 -17.19 34.75
CA ARG A 114 -10.54 -17.53 36.14
C ARG A 114 -11.10 -16.54 37.18
N PHE A 115 -11.65 -15.39 36.69
CA PHE A 115 -12.06 -14.27 37.54
C PHE A 115 -13.54 -13.92 37.35
N ASP A 116 -14.21 -13.49 38.43
CA ASP A 116 -15.59 -12.99 38.37
C ASP A 116 -15.69 -11.70 37.59
N THR A 117 -14.67 -10.84 37.73
CA THR A 117 -14.59 -9.56 37.04
C THR A 117 -13.21 -9.35 36.45
N VAL A 118 -13.16 -8.97 35.15
CA VAL A 118 -11.95 -8.50 34.47
C VAL A 118 -12.12 -7.02 34.17
N LEU A 119 -11.17 -6.20 34.60
CA LEU A 119 -11.20 -4.77 34.40
C LEU A 119 -10.02 -4.36 33.48
N TYR A 120 -10.35 -3.71 32.35
CA TYR A 120 -9.39 -3.19 31.38
C TYR A 120 -9.23 -1.68 31.58
N ASP A 121 -8.06 -1.25 32.03
CA ASP A 121 -7.68 0.17 32.06
C ASP A 121 -7.06 0.56 30.72
N VAL A 122 -7.84 1.22 29.87
CA VAL A 122 -7.47 1.44 28.47
C VAL A 122 -6.81 2.80 28.28
N LEU A 123 -5.82 2.87 27.38
CA LEU A 123 -5.17 4.13 27.02
C LEU A 123 -6.19 5.17 26.53
N GLY A 124 -5.91 6.46 26.79
CA GLY A 124 -6.85 7.57 26.68
C GLY A 124 -7.52 7.81 25.35
N ASP A 125 -6.80 7.68 24.24
CA ASP A 125 -7.32 8.02 22.93
C ASP A 125 -7.46 6.77 22.05
N VAL A 126 -8.66 6.52 21.51
CA VAL A 126 -8.90 5.44 20.55
C VAL A 126 -8.41 5.90 19.16
N VAL A 127 -7.08 5.99 19.00
CA VAL A 127 -6.46 6.48 17.78
C VAL A 127 -6.15 5.39 16.76
N CYS A 128 -6.14 4.12 17.16
CA CYS A 128 -5.92 3.01 16.24
C CYS A 128 -6.63 1.72 16.68
N GLY A 129 -6.76 0.75 15.76
CA GLY A 129 -7.45 -0.52 16.00
C GLY A 129 -6.90 -1.37 17.16
N GLY A 130 -5.65 -1.17 17.61
CA GLY A 130 -5.06 -1.86 18.75
C GLY A 130 -5.61 -1.39 20.08
N PHE A 131 -5.91 -0.10 20.25
CA PHE A 131 -6.53 0.44 21.47
C PHE A 131 -8.03 0.16 21.55
N ALA A 132 -8.64 -0.23 20.44
CA ALA A 132 -10.02 -0.66 20.39
C ALA A 132 -10.22 -2.14 20.75
N VAL A 133 -9.16 -2.88 21.07
CA VAL A 133 -9.24 -4.33 21.36
C VAL A 133 -10.19 -4.64 22.50
N PRO A 134 -10.17 -3.95 23.66
CA PRO A 134 -11.10 -4.24 24.73
C PRO A 134 -12.57 -4.01 24.39
N VAL A 135 -12.89 -3.17 23.39
CA VAL A 135 -14.27 -2.90 22.97
C VAL A 135 -14.79 -3.89 21.92
N ARG A 136 -13.93 -4.74 21.37
CA ARG A 136 -14.39 -5.77 20.43
C ARG A 136 -15.34 -6.74 21.13
N SER A 137 -16.28 -7.30 20.33
CA SER A 137 -17.42 -8.11 20.85
C SER A 137 -17.06 -9.28 21.74
N ARG A 138 -15.81 -9.74 21.71
CA ARG A 138 -15.35 -10.88 22.51
C ARG A 138 -14.72 -10.51 23.86
N TYR A 139 -14.58 -9.22 24.21
CA TYR A 139 -13.97 -8.76 25.44
C TYR A 139 -14.99 -8.02 26.34
N ALA A 140 -14.89 -6.70 26.48
CA ALA A 140 -15.70 -5.97 27.45
C ALA A 140 -17.22 -6.13 27.24
N ASP A 141 -17.91 -6.60 28.28
CA ASP A 141 -19.36 -6.64 28.36
C ASP A 141 -19.92 -5.23 28.64
N ALA A 142 -19.17 -4.41 29.40
CA ALA A 142 -19.56 -3.08 29.82
C ALA A 142 -18.43 -2.08 29.66
N VAL A 143 -18.76 -0.85 29.24
CA VAL A 143 -17.82 0.25 29.05
C VAL A 143 -18.20 1.45 29.91
N PHE A 144 -17.29 1.93 30.74
CA PHE A 144 -17.40 3.20 31.44
C PHE A 144 -16.60 4.29 30.76
N LEU A 145 -17.20 5.48 30.65
CA LEU A 145 -16.53 6.68 30.12
C LEU A 145 -16.14 7.60 31.29
N VAL A 146 -14.85 7.72 31.57
CA VAL A 146 -14.34 8.69 32.55
C VAL A 146 -14.10 10.03 31.85
N THR A 147 -14.78 11.07 32.31
CA THR A 147 -14.64 12.41 31.72
C THR A 147 -14.82 13.50 32.78
N SER A 148 -14.50 14.74 32.42
CA SER A 148 -14.83 15.98 33.14
C SER A 148 -15.68 16.85 32.23
N GLY A 149 -16.12 18.01 32.71
CA GLY A 149 -16.81 19.01 31.86
C GLY A 149 -15.88 19.90 31.05
N GLU A 150 -14.56 19.64 31.06
CA GLU A 150 -13.61 20.33 30.20
C GLU A 150 -13.86 19.99 28.71
N ALA A 151 -13.82 21.02 27.83
CA ALA A 151 -14.11 20.87 26.42
C ALA A 151 -13.37 19.69 25.76
N MET A 152 -12.05 19.58 25.99
CA MET A 152 -11.23 18.52 25.41
C MET A 152 -11.49 17.13 26.03
N ALA A 153 -12.04 17.05 27.24
CA ALA A 153 -12.42 15.78 27.83
C ALA A 153 -13.75 15.27 27.27
N LEU A 154 -14.72 16.17 27.07
CA LEU A 154 -15.97 15.87 26.39
C LEU A 154 -15.80 15.50 24.93
N TYR A 155 -14.89 16.21 24.22
CA TYR A 155 -14.53 15.87 22.83
C TYR A 155 -13.93 14.46 22.73
N ALA A 156 -13.00 14.12 23.62
CA ALA A 156 -12.43 12.78 23.66
C ALA A 156 -13.48 11.70 24.00
N ALA A 157 -14.38 11.98 24.92
CA ALA A 157 -15.49 11.07 25.29
C ALA A 157 -16.41 10.84 24.07
N ASN A 158 -16.74 11.88 23.33
CA ASN A 158 -17.54 11.78 22.10
C ASN A 158 -16.86 10.93 21.02
N ASN A 159 -15.55 11.12 20.81
CA ASN A 159 -14.76 10.33 19.86
C ASN A 159 -14.70 8.85 20.26
N ILE A 160 -14.61 8.55 21.56
CA ILE A 160 -14.69 7.18 22.08
C ILE A 160 -16.06 6.58 21.76
N LEU A 161 -17.15 7.28 22.00
CA LEU A 161 -18.50 6.84 21.63
C LEU A 161 -18.63 6.59 20.13
N GLN A 162 -18.05 7.44 19.30
CA GLN A 162 -18.03 7.27 17.85
C GLN A 162 -17.24 6.00 17.44
N GLY A 163 -16.08 5.77 18.05
CA GLY A 163 -15.30 4.55 17.85
C GLY A 163 -16.06 3.28 18.23
N ILE A 164 -16.76 3.29 19.38
CA ILE A 164 -17.59 2.17 19.85
C ILE A 164 -18.74 1.91 18.88
N ARG A 165 -19.46 2.96 18.46
CA ARG A 165 -20.56 2.86 17.49
C ARG A 165 -20.09 2.29 16.16
N ASN A 166 -18.92 2.72 15.67
CA ASN A 166 -18.37 2.24 14.39
C ASN A 166 -17.97 0.75 14.44
N LEU A 167 -17.51 0.28 15.59
CA LEU A 167 -17.11 -1.12 15.79
C LEU A 167 -18.29 -2.06 16.01
N ASN A 168 -19.30 -1.58 16.78
CA ASN A 168 -20.42 -2.38 17.24
C ASN A 168 -21.72 -1.56 17.10
N PRO A 169 -22.21 -1.33 15.89
CA PRO A 169 -23.44 -0.60 15.68
C PRO A 169 -24.63 -1.34 16.34
N ASN A 170 -25.45 -0.60 17.10
CA ASN A 170 -26.67 -1.08 17.79
C ASN A 170 -26.40 -2.05 18.97
N GLU A 171 -25.18 -2.25 19.43
CA GLU A 171 -24.91 -3.01 20.65
C GLU A 171 -25.00 -2.12 21.89
N ARG A 172 -25.68 -2.61 22.92
CA ARG A 172 -25.78 -1.95 24.24
C ARG A 172 -24.60 -2.40 25.10
N ARG A 173 -23.60 -1.52 25.24
CA ARG A 173 -22.38 -1.81 26.00
C ARG A 173 -21.95 -0.69 26.91
N ILE A 174 -22.51 0.50 26.79
CA ILE A 174 -22.11 1.64 27.61
C ILE A 174 -22.84 1.55 28.96
N ALA A 175 -22.07 1.36 30.04
CA ALA A 175 -22.61 1.32 31.39
C ALA A 175 -22.94 2.74 31.93
N GLY A 176 -22.26 3.78 31.41
CA GLY A 176 -22.50 5.15 31.78
C GLY A 176 -21.22 5.99 31.90
N ILE A 177 -21.41 7.22 32.33
CA ILE A 177 -20.34 8.22 32.49
C ILE A 177 -19.91 8.24 33.96
N ILE A 178 -18.59 8.20 34.20
CA ILE A 178 -17.96 8.51 35.46
C ILE A 178 -17.42 9.92 35.38
N TYR A 179 -18.05 10.82 36.11
CA TYR A 179 -17.64 12.21 36.20
C TYR A 179 -16.50 12.38 37.21
N ASN A 180 -15.33 12.77 36.75
CA ASN A 180 -14.17 13.12 37.60
C ASN A 180 -14.02 14.65 37.62
N SER A 181 -14.53 15.29 38.67
CA SER A 181 -14.56 16.73 38.81
C SER A 181 -13.16 17.35 38.88
N ARG A 182 -12.95 18.41 38.11
CA ARG A 182 -11.72 19.24 38.17
C ARG A 182 -11.88 20.45 39.10
N GLY A 183 -13.08 20.67 39.60
CA GLY A 183 -13.38 21.79 40.51
C GLY A 183 -13.44 23.15 39.80
N LEU A 184 -13.71 23.16 38.49
CA LEU A 184 -13.91 24.37 37.67
C LEU A 184 -15.41 24.73 37.65
N GLY A 185 -15.78 26.01 37.73
CA GLY A 185 -17.16 26.49 38.00
C GLY A 185 -18.27 25.83 37.18
N ASP A 186 -18.18 25.85 35.83
CA ASP A 186 -19.26 25.33 34.94
C ASP A 186 -19.03 23.88 34.47
N ASP A 187 -18.07 23.23 35.05
CA ASP A 187 -17.60 21.88 34.64
C ASP A 187 -18.75 20.86 34.72
N ARG A 188 -19.49 20.87 35.82
CA ARG A 188 -20.62 19.98 36.07
C ARG A 188 -21.77 20.21 35.12
N LEU A 189 -22.14 21.45 34.87
CA LEU A 189 -23.27 21.79 34.00
C LEU A 189 -23.05 21.32 32.58
N ARG A 190 -21.87 21.58 32.01
CA ARG A 190 -21.49 21.12 30.65
C ARG A 190 -21.47 19.60 30.53
N LEU A 191 -21.04 18.90 31.61
CA LEU A 191 -21.09 17.46 31.62
C LEU A 191 -22.52 16.92 31.61
N GLU A 192 -23.40 17.52 32.42
CA GLU A 192 -24.81 17.12 32.50
C GLU A 192 -25.52 17.34 31.14
N GLU A 193 -25.26 18.46 30.47
CA GLU A 193 -25.75 18.74 29.12
C GLU A 193 -25.20 17.70 28.09
N PHE A 194 -23.92 17.36 28.15
CA PHE A 194 -23.33 16.32 27.32
C PHE A 194 -23.96 14.95 27.59
N ALA A 195 -24.09 14.55 28.86
CA ALA A 195 -24.68 13.28 29.27
C ALA A 195 -26.12 13.13 28.77
N GLN A 196 -26.91 14.21 28.87
CA GLN A 196 -28.27 14.28 28.33
C GLN A 196 -28.27 14.13 26.80
N ALA A 197 -27.40 14.86 26.11
CA ALA A 197 -27.32 14.86 24.65
C ALA A 197 -26.94 13.49 24.09
N VAL A 198 -25.98 12.78 24.71
CA VAL A 198 -25.58 11.40 24.33
C VAL A 198 -26.44 10.32 24.96
N ARG A 199 -27.47 10.70 25.76
CA ARG A 199 -28.43 9.82 26.44
C ARG A 199 -27.77 8.77 27.35
N LEU A 200 -26.75 9.17 28.08
CA LEU A 200 -26.03 8.30 29.00
C LEU A 200 -26.17 8.81 30.45
N PRO A 201 -26.39 7.92 31.45
CA PRO A 201 -26.44 8.33 32.84
C PRO A 201 -25.02 8.63 33.36
N VAL A 202 -24.94 9.62 34.27
CA VAL A 202 -23.79 9.78 35.15
C VAL A 202 -23.91 8.77 36.29
N VAL A 203 -23.12 7.72 36.26
CA VAL A 203 -23.21 6.59 37.23
C VAL A 203 -22.37 6.80 38.45
N LEU A 204 -21.36 7.64 38.38
CA LEU A 204 -20.49 8.02 39.51
C LEU A 204 -20.04 9.45 39.34
N ALA A 205 -20.11 10.26 40.37
CA ALA A 205 -19.51 11.59 40.41
C ALA A 205 -18.42 11.62 41.50
N ILE A 206 -17.19 11.82 41.07
CA ILE A 206 -16.01 11.86 41.93
C ILE A 206 -15.63 13.31 42.17
N PRO A 207 -15.72 13.80 43.45
CA PRO A 207 -15.32 15.15 43.76
C PRO A 207 -13.81 15.32 43.73
N ARG A 208 -13.33 16.53 43.51
CA ARG A 208 -11.94 16.84 43.75
C ARG A 208 -11.66 16.88 45.22
N SER A 209 -10.97 15.89 45.74
CA SER A 209 -10.71 15.71 47.15
C SER A 209 -9.24 15.47 47.43
N GLU A 210 -8.77 15.96 48.59
CA GLU A 210 -7.40 15.68 49.08
C GLU A 210 -7.20 14.19 49.47
N ALA A 211 -8.29 13.44 49.66
CA ALA A 211 -8.22 12.03 49.99
C ALA A 211 -7.48 11.23 48.93
N PHE A 212 -7.70 11.55 47.62
CA PHE A 212 -6.96 10.92 46.51
C PHE A 212 -5.49 11.24 46.56
N ALA A 213 -5.13 12.52 46.77
CA ALA A 213 -3.72 12.92 46.86
C ALA A 213 -3.00 12.27 48.03
N LYS A 214 -3.66 12.17 49.20
CA LYS A 214 -3.13 11.47 50.37
C LYS A 214 -2.94 9.97 50.14
N ALA A 215 -3.93 9.32 49.53
CA ALA A 215 -3.84 7.90 49.16
C ALA A 215 -2.74 7.64 48.14
N GLU A 216 -2.57 8.52 47.12
CA GLU A 216 -1.51 8.41 46.13
C GLU A 216 -0.11 8.57 46.72
N LEU A 217 0.08 9.44 47.71
CA LEU A 217 1.34 9.56 48.46
C LEU A 217 1.70 8.27 49.26
N LEU A 218 0.68 7.53 49.69
CA LEU A 218 0.84 6.22 50.33
C LEU A 218 0.95 5.09 49.32
N ALA A 219 0.81 5.40 48.01
CA ALA A 219 0.71 4.43 46.92
C ALA A 219 -0.43 3.40 47.16
N GLN A 220 -1.56 3.86 47.65
CA GLN A 220 -2.75 3.06 47.94
C GLN A 220 -3.99 3.60 47.24
N THR A 221 -5.02 2.79 47.10
CA THR A 221 -6.34 3.25 46.70
C THR A 221 -7.02 3.99 47.83
N VAL A 222 -8.01 4.86 47.58
CA VAL A 222 -8.82 5.49 48.67
C VAL A 222 -9.65 4.45 49.42
N VAL A 223 -10.02 3.35 48.74
CA VAL A 223 -10.74 2.22 49.34
C VAL A 223 -9.87 1.52 50.39
N GLU A 224 -8.57 1.47 50.20
CA GLU A 224 -7.61 0.92 51.13
C GLU A 224 -7.21 1.92 52.21
N ALA A 225 -6.77 3.15 51.77
CA ALA A 225 -6.23 4.16 52.70
C ALA A 225 -7.28 4.76 53.62
N GLN A 226 -8.53 4.87 53.19
CA GLN A 226 -9.64 5.45 53.95
C GLN A 226 -10.94 4.66 53.75
N PRO A 227 -11.03 3.41 54.24
CA PRO A 227 -12.15 2.51 53.94
C PRO A 227 -13.50 2.99 54.45
N LYS A 228 -13.51 3.94 55.38
CA LYS A 228 -14.75 4.60 55.92
C LYS A 228 -14.94 6.01 55.34
N GLY A 229 -14.12 6.48 54.41
CA GLY A 229 -14.19 7.78 53.78
C GLY A 229 -15.35 7.86 52.80
N GLU A 230 -15.81 9.09 52.52
CA GLU A 230 -16.88 9.33 51.56
C GLU A 230 -16.47 8.89 50.15
N GLU A 231 -15.21 9.11 49.75
CA GLU A 231 -14.70 8.70 48.46
C GLU A 231 -14.65 7.18 48.27
N ALA A 232 -14.27 6.44 49.35
CA ALA A 232 -14.33 4.98 49.34
C ALA A 232 -15.77 4.46 49.21
N ALA A 233 -16.72 5.11 49.90
CA ALA A 233 -18.13 4.75 49.82
C ALA A 233 -18.70 4.91 48.41
N LEU A 234 -18.24 5.89 47.63
CA LEU A 234 -18.62 6.08 46.23
C LEU A 234 -18.24 4.87 45.36
N PHE A 235 -17.03 4.37 45.47
CA PHE A 235 -16.58 3.19 44.72
C PHE A 235 -17.24 1.91 45.20
N LEU A 236 -17.45 1.73 46.51
CA LEU A 236 -18.18 0.61 47.05
C LEU A 236 -19.63 0.56 46.56
N SER A 237 -20.29 1.74 46.47
CA SER A 237 -21.63 1.85 45.90
C SER A 237 -21.68 1.48 44.43
N LEU A 238 -20.71 1.95 43.61
CA LEU A 238 -20.63 1.58 42.21
C LEU A 238 -20.35 0.07 42.04
N ALA A 239 -19.44 -0.50 42.85
CA ALA A 239 -19.13 -1.93 42.82
C ALA A 239 -20.38 -2.78 43.17
N GLN A 240 -21.21 -2.35 44.13
CA GLN A 240 -22.47 -3.01 44.45
C GLN A 240 -23.44 -2.97 43.26
N ARG A 241 -23.61 -1.81 42.65
CA ARG A 241 -24.48 -1.67 41.46
C ARG A 241 -24.00 -2.53 40.29
N ILE A 242 -22.70 -2.69 40.11
CA ILE A 242 -22.12 -3.62 39.11
C ILE A 242 -22.51 -5.07 39.47
N ALA A 243 -22.41 -5.46 40.74
CA ALA A 243 -22.76 -6.80 41.19
C ALA A 243 -24.26 -7.10 41.03
N ASP A 244 -25.12 -6.07 41.21
CA ASP A 244 -26.58 -6.19 41.08
C ASP A 244 -27.04 -6.14 39.62
N GLY A 245 -26.17 -5.80 38.69
CA GLY A 245 -26.43 -5.68 37.25
C GLY A 245 -26.75 -4.23 36.83
N LEU A 246 -25.89 -3.62 36.03
CA LEU A 246 -26.08 -2.30 35.50
C LEU A 246 -26.83 -2.34 34.16
N PRO A 247 -27.76 -1.38 33.89
CA PRO A 247 -28.32 -1.23 32.56
C PRO A 247 -27.23 -0.79 31.60
N LEU A 248 -27.26 -1.32 30.37
CA LEU A 248 -26.34 -0.99 29.31
C LEU A 248 -27.04 -0.20 28.20
N TYR A 249 -26.34 0.77 27.64
CA TYR A 249 -26.84 1.73 26.65
C TYR A 249 -26.08 1.61 25.35
N GLU A 250 -26.71 2.05 24.27
CA GLU A 250 -26.09 2.21 22.95
C GLU A 250 -25.19 3.45 22.91
N ALA A 251 -24.12 3.41 22.14
CA ALA A 251 -23.29 4.58 21.90
C ALA A 251 -24.00 5.56 20.93
N GLN A 252 -24.35 6.75 21.40
CA GLN A 252 -25.00 7.80 20.62
C GLN A 252 -24.10 9.06 20.62
N PRO A 253 -23.01 9.09 19.81
CA PRO A 253 -22.14 10.26 19.74
C PRO A 253 -22.84 11.44 19.05
N LEU A 254 -22.45 12.64 19.45
CA LEU A 254 -22.87 13.88 18.82
C LEU A 254 -22.13 14.09 17.49
N GLY A 255 -22.81 14.73 16.54
CA GLY A 255 -22.16 15.25 15.34
C GLY A 255 -21.22 16.42 15.66
N GLU A 256 -20.35 16.76 14.73
CA GLU A 256 -19.32 17.79 14.90
C GLU A 256 -19.94 19.17 15.25
N GLU A 257 -20.99 19.56 14.54
CA GLU A 257 -21.73 20.82 14.78
C GLU A 257 -22.42 20.86 16.16
N GLN A 258 -23.05 19.74 16.56
CA GLN A 258 -23.68 19.63 17.89
C GLN A 258 -22.65 19.71 19.02
N MET A 259 -21.48 19.08 18.81
CA MET A 259 -20.39 19.12 19.77
C MET A 259 -19.82 20.55 19.93
N GLU A 260 -19.63 21.28 18.83
CA GLU A 260 -19.21 22.68 18.86
C GLU A 260 -20.23 23.59 19.58
N ARG A 261 -21.53 23.41 19.33
CA ARG A 261 -22.60 24.17 20.01
C ARG A 261 -22.58 23.92 21.51
N LEU A 262 -22.49 22.65 21.93
CA LEU A 262 -22.39 22.27 23.34
C LEU A 262 -21.19 22.92 24.02
N LEU A 263 -20.01 22.86 23.38
CA LEU A 263 -18.78 23.44 23.95
C LEU A 263 -18.82 24.95 24.09
N ARG A 264 -19.64 25.65 23.27
CA ARG A 264 -19.87 27.08 23.36
C ARG A 264 -21.02 27.47 24.31
N GLY A 265 -21.67 26.48 24.94
CA GLY A 265 -22.84 26.71 25.80
C GLY A 265 -24.07 27.19 25.02
N LEU A 266 -24.18 26.79 23.72
CA LEU A 266 -25.32 27.09 22.89
C LEU A 266 -26.34 25.95 22.94
N SER A 267 -27.65 26.27 22.86
CA SER A 267 -28.72 25.26 22.83
C SER A 267 -28.47 24.24 21.70
N LEU A 268 -28.65 22.96 22.00
CA LEU A 268 -28.55 21.86 21.03
C LEU A 268 -29.80 21.72 20.16
N GLU A 269 -30.95 22.34 20.54
CA GLU A 269 -32.10 22.43 19.68
C GLU A 269 -31.75 23.35 18.50
N ALA A 270 -31.84 22.83 17.28
CA ALA A 270 -31.68 23.62 16.08
C ALA A 270 -32.82 24.65 16.04
N GLU A 271 -32.50 25.94 16.07
CA GLU A 271 -33.42 26.95 15.53
C GLU A 271 -33.76 26.51 14.12
N ALA A 272 -35.08 26.37 13.84
CA ALA A 272 -35.56 25.99 12.53
C ALA A 272 -34.94 26.94 11.49
N VAL A 273 -34.07 26.42 10.66
CA VAL A 273 -33.54 27.15 9.49
C VAL A 273 -34.74 27.60 8.70
N PRO A 274 -34.90 28.88 8.36
CA PRO A 274 -35.99 29.36 7.51
C PRO A 274 -35.98 28.53 6.23
N GLN A 275 -37.10 27.85 5.96
CA GLN A 275 -37.24 27.09 4.72
C GLN A 275 -36.99 28.04 3.54
N PRO A 276 -36.13 27.74 2.60
CA PRO A 276 -36.04 28.44 1.35
C PRO A 276 -37.40 28.30 0.65
N GLY A 277 -37.93 29.42 0.15
CA GLY A 277 -39.20 29.48 -0.57
C GLY A 277 -39.28 28.47 -1.70
N PRO A 278 -40.48 28.22 -2.24
CA PRO A 278 -40.73 27.09 -3.12
C PRO A 278 -39.87 27.17 -4.38
N VAL A 279 -38.88 26.28 -4.46
CA VAL A 279 -38.15 26.00 -5.69
C VAL A 279 -39.04 25.08 -6.53
N SER A 280 -39.29 25.50 -7.75
CA SER A 280 -40.04 24.81 -8.80
C SER A 280 -39.74 23.30 -8.82
N GLN A 281 -40.80 22.51 -8.85
CA GLN A 281 -40.79 21.07 -8.97
C GLN A 281 -40.06 20.66 -10.26
N THR A 282 -38.86 20.21 -10.12
CA THR A 282 -38.22 19.27 -11.06
C THR A 282 -38.13 17.94 -10.33
N GLU A 283 -38.64 16.93 -10.99
CA GLU A 283 -38.94 15.58 -10.52
C GLU A 283 -37.91 14.98 -9.55
N ILE A 284 -38.38 14.67 -8.34
CA ILE A 284 -37.65 13.87 -7.36
C ILE A 284 -37.99 12.41 -7.68
N PRO A 285 -36.99 11.52 -7.91
CA PRO A 285 -37.24 10.09 -8.10
C PRO A 285 -37.94 9.49 -6.87
N THR A 286 -38.91 8.63 -7.11
CA THR A 286 -39.68 7.98 -6.05
C THR A 286 -38.82 7.08 -5.15
N VAL A 287 -39.19 6.96 -3.87
CA VAL A 287 -38.47 6.18 -2.83
C VAL A 287 -38.18 4.74 -3.24
N ALA A 288 -38.88 4.18 -4.22
CA ALA A 288 -38.66 2.83 -4.75
C ALA A 288 -37.40 2.73 -5.65
N GLU A 289 -37.03 3.82 -6.34
CA GLU A 289 -35.85 3.83 -7.21
C GLU A 289 -34.55 4.15 -6.42
N ALA A 290 -34.69 4.87 -5.28
CA ALA A 290 -33.54 5.14 -4.41
C ALA A 290 -33.07 3.92 -3.59
N ALA A 291 -33.91 2.90 -3.41
CA ALA A 291 -33.56 1.68 -2.67
C ALA A 291 -32.79 0.64 -3.50
N ALA A 292 -32.66 0.85 -4.82
CA ALA A 292 -31.98 -0.09 -5.73
C ALA A 292 -30.48 0.23 -5.96
N GLN A 293 -29.97 1.35 -5.43
CA GLN A 293 -28.53 1.66 -5.52
C GLN A 293 -27.89 1.58 -4.13
N PRO A 294 -26.86 0.74 -3.95
CA PRO A 294 -26.09 0.79 -2.71
C PRO A 294 -25.50 2.21 -2.57
N PRO A 295 -25.39 2.76 -1.34
CA PRO A 295 -24.82 4.07 -1.13
C PRO A 295 -23.45 4.14 -1.80
N ALA A 296 -23.28 5.13 -2.66
CA ALA A 296 -22.00 5.39 -3.31
C ALA A 296 -20.93 5.50 -2.23
N ALA A 297 -19.92 4.65 -2.34
CA ALA A 297 -18.74 4.79 -1.50
C ALA A 297 -18.25 6.26 -1.56
N PRO A 298 -17.77 6.84 -0.46
CA PRO A 298 -17.27 8.21 -0.47
C PRO A 298 -16.29 8.38 -1.62
N PRO A 299 -16.29 9.50 -2.33
CA PRO A 299 -15.46 9.68 -3.49
C PRO A 299 -14.00 9.50 -3.09
N ILE A 300 -13.42 8.39 -3.51
CA ILE A 300 -11.96 8.22 -3.49
C ILE A 300 -11.40 9.43 -4.24
N PRO A 301 -10.43 10.17 -3.68
CA PRO A 301 -9.89 11.34 -4.35
C PRO A 301 -9.57 10.99 -5.79
N GLN A 302 -10.23 11.64 -6.74
CA GLN A 302 -10.03 11.43 -8.18
C GLN A 302 -8.65 11.97 -8.59
N LYS A 303 -7.59 11.37 -8.07
CA LYS A 303 -6.26 11.47 -8.66
C LYS A 303 -6.02 10.17 -9.44
N ARG A 304 -6.19 10.28 -10.74
CA ARG A 304 -6.11 9.26 -11.81
C ARG A 304 -7.40 8.47 -12.02
N ALA A 305 -8.18 8.93 -12.99
CA ALA A 305 -9.02 8.02 -13.74
C ALA A 305 -8.11 6.94 -14.36
N LEU A 306 -8.07 5.77 -13.78
CA LEU A 306 -7.37 4.61 -14.32
C LEU A 306 -8.10 4.20 -15.59
N SER A 307 -7.56 4.58 -16.74
CA SER A 307 -8.10 4.26 -18.07
C SER A 307 -7.85 2.81 -18.48
N ASP A 308 -7.22 2.00 -17.63
CA ASP A 308 -6.92 0.59 -17.89
C ASP A 308 -7.64 -0.29 -16.87
N PRO A 309 -8.60 -1.14 -17.28
CA PRO A 309 -9.27 -2.09 -16.40
C PRO A 309 -8.29 -3.07 -15.73
N PHE A 310 -7.11 -3.31 -16.33
CA PHE A 310 -6.05 -4.11 -15.72
C PHE A 310 -5.32 -3.42 -14.57
N SER A 311 -5.43 -2.09 -14.42
CA SER A 311 -4.82 -1.35 -13.31
C SER A 311 -5.54 -1.56 -11.97
N ARG A 312 -6.74 -2.12 -11.97
CA ARG A 312 -7.50 -2.45 -10.75
C ARG A 312 -7.20 -3.83 -10.19
N VAL A 313 -6.53 -4.68 -10.96
CA VAL A 313 -6.14 -6.01 -10.50
C VAL A 313 -4.68 -5.92 -10.08
N PRO A 314 -4.31 -6.23 -8.82
CA PRO A 314 -2.92 -6.25 -8.38
C PRO A 314 -2.19 -7.47 -8.99
N LEU A 315 -2.18 -7.55 -10.34
CA LEU A 315 -1.59 -8.64 -11.11
C LEU A 315 -0.10 -8.81 -10.84
N PHE A 316 0.55 -7.74 -10.42
CA PHE A 316 2.02 -7.71 -10.23
C PHE A 316 2.43 -7.63 -8.76
N GLY A 317 1.53 -7.30 -7.83
CA GLY A 317 1.80 -7.23 -6.40
C GLY A 317 1.81 -5.80 -5.82
N CYS A 318 2.37 -5.68 -4.61
CA CYS A 318 2.45 -4.43 -3.85
C CYS A 318 3.72 -3.62 -4.16
N ALA A 319 3.81 -2.40 -3.60
CA ALA A 319 4.95 -1.51 -3.76
C ALA A 319 6.29 -2.12 -3.32
N TYR A 320 6.32 -2.88 -2.22
CA TYR A 320 7.54 -3.59 -1.79
C TYR A 320 8.10 -4.49 -2.90
N ARG A 321 7.23 -5.28 -3.51
CA ARG A 321 7.63 -6.16 -4.61
C ARG A 321 8.13 -5.39 -5.81
N GLY A 322 7.43 -4.31 -6.22
CA GLY A 322 7.84 -3.47 -7.34
C GLY A 322 9.23 -2.86 -7.13
N ALA A 323 9.52 -2.38 -5.93
CA ALA A 323 10.83 -1.83 -5.58
C ALA A 323 11.93 -2.90 -5.56
N VAL A 324 11.67 -4.08 -4.98
CA VAL A 324 12.63 -5.21 -4.97
C VAL A 324 12.91 -5.70 -6.39
N ASP A 325 11.86 -5.89 -7.20
CA ASP A 325 11.99 -6.36 -8.59
C ASP A 325 12.89 -5.43 -9.42
N LEU A 326 12.93 -4.14 -9.10
CA LEU A 326 13.81 -3.18 -9.76
C LEU A 326 15.21 -3.13 -9.13
N ALA A 327 15.30 -3.09 -7.80
CA ALA A 327 16.57 -2.95 -7.09
C ALA A 327 17.57 -4.07 -7.42
N VAL A 328 17.11 -5.31 -7.62
CA VAL A 328 17.97 -6.47 -7.93
C VAL A 328 18.66 -6.37 -9.31
N HIS A 329 18.24 -5.41 -10.15
CA HIS A 329 18.92 -5.14 -11.43
C HIS A 329 20.24 -4.39 -11.29
N VAL A 330 20.58 -3.86 -10.12
CA VAL A 330 21.94 -3.38 -9.82
C VAL A 330 22.75 -4.58 -9.33
N LYS A 331 23.46 -5.25 -10.25
CA LYS A 331 24.01 -6.61 -10.11
C LYS A 331 24.98 -6.79 -8.95
N ASP A 332 25.78 -5.79 -8.66
CA ASP A 332 26.85 -5.76 -7.64
C ASP A 332 26.47 -4.92 -6.39
N ALA A 333 25.24 -4.39 -6.32
CA ALA A 333 24.67 -3.88 -5.10
C ALA A 333 24.05 -5.01 -4.28
N ALA A 334 24.06 -4.88 -2.96
CA ALA A 334 23.26 -5.73 -2.10
C ALA A 334 21.86 -5.14 -1.94
N VAL A 335 20.82 -5.94 -2.10
CA VAL A 335 19.43 -5.56 -1.85
C VAL A 335 19.01 -6.15 -0.51
N LEU A 336 18.66 -5.29 0.44
CA LEU A 336 18.19 -5.68 1.76
C LEU A 336 16.68 -5.47 1.87
N GLY A 337 15.92 -6.57 1.85
CA GLY A 337 14.49 -6.54 2.15
C GLY A 337 14.28 -6.41 3.65
N HIS A 338 13.73 -5.29 4.12
CA HIS A 338 13.30 -5.15 5.51
C HIS A 338 11.83 -5.52 5.61
N ALA A 339 11.58 -6.84 5.73
CA ALA A 339 10.27 -7.43 5.49
C ALA A 339 10.09 -8.80 6.16
N PRO A 340 8.85 -9.25 6.38
CA PRO A 340 8.55 -10.65 6.71
C PRO A 340 8.95 -11.61 5.59
N LYS A 341 9.23 -12.87 5.95
CA LYS A 341 9.55 -13.96 5.01
C LYS A 341 8.54 -14.10 3.87
N SER A 342 7.26 -13.93 4.15
CA SER A 342 6.19 -14.04 3.14
C SER A 342 6.34 -13.00 2.02
N CYS A 343 6.63 -11.73 2.36
CA CYS A 343 6.83 -10.67 1.37
C CYS A 343 8.03 -10.99 0.47
N THR A 344 9.12 -11.47 1.07
CA THR A 344 10.31 -11.91 0.36
C THR A 344 10.03 -13.07 -0.59
N TRP A 345 9.29 -14.07 -0.10
CA TRP A 345 8.95 -15.25 -0.90
C TRP A 345 8.14 -14.85 -2.14
N TYR A 346 7.17 -13.95 -2.00
CA TYR A 346 6.39 -13.43 -3.14
C TYR A 346 7.24 -12.63 -4.13
N ALA A 347 8.16 -11.79 -3.65
CA ALA A 347 9.06 -11.04 -4.53
C ALA A 347 9.98 -11.99 -5.31
N VAL A 348 10.67 -12.91 -4.63
CA VAL A 348 11.59 -13.87 -5.25
C VAL A 348 10.87 -14.80 -6.23
N ASN A 349 9.66 -15.28 -5.90
CA ASN A 349 8.86 -16.10 -6.83
C ASN A 349 8.47 -15.34 -8.09
N GLY A 350 8.11 -14.06 -7.96
CA GLY A 350 7.83 -13.22 -9.11
C GLY A 350 9.04 -13.12 -10.05
N ILE A 351 10.18 -12.71 -9.51
CA ILE A 351 11.45 -12.59 -10.25
C ILE A 351 11.81 -13.92 -10.92
N THR A 352 11.75 -15.02 -10.17
CA THR A 352 12.04 -16.38 -10.69
C THR A 352 11.07 -16.78 -11.79
N GLY A 353 9.77 -16.51 -11.64
CA GLY A 353 8.75 -16.86 -12.63
C GLY A 353 8.96 -16.15 -13.95
N TYR A 354 9.27 -14.84 -13.92
CA TYR A 354 9.56 -14.06 -15.13
C TYR A 354 10.86 -14.53 -15.81
N SER A 355 11.92 -14.74 -15.04
CA SER A 355 13.20 -15.20 -15.58
C SER A 355 13.09 -16.57 -16.25
N ARG A 356 12.38 -17.52 -15.63
CA ARG A 356 12.13 -18.85 -16.22
C ARG A 356 11.40 -18.73 -17.54
N ARG A 357 10.33 -17.95 -17.61
CA ARG A 357 9.51 -17.82 -18.81
C ARG A 357 10.32 -17.23 -19.96
N GLY A 358 11.04 -16.14 -19.71
CA GLY A 358 11.88 -15.51 -20.72
C GLY A 358 13.02 -16.37 -21.24
N LEU A 359 13.60 -17.23 -20.39
CA LEU A 359 14.66 -18.19 -20.80
C LEU A 359 14.06 -19.40 -21.51
N PHE A 360 12.92 -19.91 -21.04
CA PHE A 360 12.22 -21.04 -21.66
C PHE A 360 11.77 -20.70 -23.08
N ASP A 361 11.23 -19.51 -23.30
CA ASP A 361 10.85 -19.04 -24.63
C ASP A 361 12.03 -18.96 -25.62
N ARG A 362 13.25 -18.92 -25.09
CA ARG A 362 14.53 -18.97 -25.86
C ARG A 362 15.12 -20.38 -25.95
N GLY A 363 14.41 -21.42 -25.50
CA GLY A 363 14.89 -22.79 -25.46
C GLY A 363 15.95 -23.06 -24.38
N VAL A 364 16.12 -22.17 -23.42
CA VAL A 364 17.08 -22.34 -22.32
C VAL A 364 16.36 -22.91 -21.11
N LEU A 365 16.68 -24.14 -20.75
CA LEU A 365 16.25 -24.79 -19.52
C LEU A 365 17.17 -24.35 -18.38
N TYR A 366 16.72 -23.43 -17.56
CA TYR A 366 17.48 -22.93 -16.42
C TYR A 366 16.78 -23.29 -15.10
N PRO A 367 17.51 -23.75 -14.07
CA PRO A 367 16.95 -23.91 -12.73
C PRO A 367 16.54 -22.55 -12.17
N ALA A 368 15.69 -22.54 -11.15
CA ALA A 368 15.13 -21.33 -10.56
C ALA A 368 16.21 -20.26 -10.28
N PHE A 369 16.04 -19.09 -10.88
CA PHE A 369 16.90 -17.94 -10.61
C PHE A 369 16.53 -17.35 -9.25
N ILE A 370 17.44 -17.37 -8.31
CA ILE A 370 17.34 -16.64 -7.05
C ILE A 370 18.32 -15.48 -7.14
N PRO A 371 17.90 -14.23 -6.95
CA PRO A 371 18.81 -13.10 -6.96
C PRO A 371 19.92 -13.30 -5.92
N ARG A 372 21.17 -13.40 -6.36
CA ARG A 372 22.32 -13.65 -5.46
C ARG A 372 22.65 -12.47 -4.57
N ASN A 373 22.16 -11.28 -4.95
CA ASN A 373 22.40 -10.03 -4.27
C ASN A 373 21.25 -9.63 -3.31
N PHE A 374 20.26 -10.51 -3.07
CA PHE A 374 19.12 -10.24 -2.22
C PHE A 374 19.24 -10.94 -0.86
N GLU A 375 19.10 -10.17 0.21
CA GLU A 375 19.03 -10.63 1.61
C GLU A 375 17.74 -10.09 2.25
N ASN A 376 17.23 -10.78 3.27
CA ASN A 376 16.02 -10.35 4.00
C ASN A 376 16.27 -10.31 5.51
N THR A 377 15.61 -9.38 6.21
CA THR A 377 15.69 -9.27 7.68
C THR A 377 14.82 -10.28 8.41
N ASP A 378 13.89 -10.92 7.71
CA ASP A 378 12.96 -11.92 8.28
C ASP A 378 12.12 -11.39 9.46
N ILE A 379 11.56 -10.20 9.32
CA ILE A 379 10.69 -9.54 10.32
C ILE A 379 9.69 -10.54 10.91
N THR A 380 9.73 -10.69 12.23
CA THR A 380 8.86 -11.55 13.03
C THR A 380 7.67 -10.78 13.61
N VAL A 381 6.76 -11.48 14.30
CA VAL A 381 5.68 -10.83 15.08
C VAL A 381 6.26 -9.97 16.21
N GLN A 382 7.37 -10.40 16.80
CA GLN A 382 8.07 -9.67 17.85
C GLN A 382 8.65 -8.34 17.32
N ASP A 383 9.26 -8.36 16.13
CA ASP A 383 9.77 -7.15 15.47
C ASP A 383 8.64 -6.18 15.09
N ALA A 384 7.45 -6.69 14.75
CA ALA A 384 6.28 -5.86 14.50
C ALA A 384 5.80 -5.09 15.74
N VAL A 385 6.13 -5.56 16.94
CA VAL A 385 5.80 -4.93 18.23
C VAL A 385 6.91 -3.97 18.66
N PHE A 386 8.17 -4.42 18.60
CA PHE A 386 9.31 -3.73 19.23
C PHE A 386 10.16 -2.95 18.22
N GLY A 387 9.90 -3.10 16.91
CA GLY A 387 10.73 -2.61 15.84
C GLY A 387 11.80 -3.63 15.41
N GLY A 388 12.13 -3.65 14.12
CA GLY A 388 13.08 -4.60 13.52
C GLY A 388 14.40 -3.95 13.10
N VAL A 389 14.70 -2.72 13.52
CA VAL A 389 15.86 -1.94 13.08
C VAL A 389 17.18 -2.66 13.39
N GLU A 390 17.28 -3.35 14.55
CA GLU A 390 18.52 -4.05 14.91
C GLU A 390 18.81 -5.22 13.98
N HIS A 391 17.80 -6.01 13.58
CA HIS A 391 17.96 -7.06 12.55
C HIS A 391 18.43 -6.48 11.22
N ALA A 392 17.87 -5.33 10.81
CA ALA A 392 18.32 -4.64 9.59
C ALA A 392 19.76 -4.17 9.72
N ARG A 393 20.14 -3.63 10.88
CA ARG A 393 21.49 -3.16 11.19
C ARG A 393 22.52 -4.30 11.11
N GLU A 394 22.27 -5.42 11.80
CA GLU A 394 23.15 -6.60 11.79
C GLU A 394 23.36 -7.13 10.38
N LYS A 395 22.28 -7.31 9.61
CA LYS A 395 22.35 -7.77 8.22
C LYS A 395 23.09 -6.80 7.32
N ALA A 396 22.82 -5.50 7.43
CA ALA A 396 23.46 -4.48 6.61
C ALA A 396 24.97 -4.40 6.89
N ILE A 397 25.40 -4.46 8.16
CA ILE A 397 26.81 -4.49 8.55
C ILE A 397 27.49 -5.76 8.03
N ALA A 398 26.81 -6.92 8.11
CA ALA A 398 27.33 -8.17 7.57
C ALA A 398 27.54 -8.10 6.06
N LEU A 399 26.62 -7.46 5.32
CA LEU A 399 26.75 -7.20 3.88
C LEU A 399 27.96 -6.31 3.56
N ALA A 400 28.11 -5.20 4.28
CA ALA A 400 29.26 -4.29 4.12
C ALA A 400 30.60 -5.00 4.40
N LYS A 401 30.67 -5.79 5.47
CA LYS A 401 31.85 -6.62 5.80
C LYS A 401 32.17 -7.67 4.74
N ARG A 402 31.17 -8.17 3.99
CA ARG A 402 31.35 -9.06 2.84
C ARG A 402 31.76 -8.32 1.55
N GLY A 403 31.94 -7.01 1.60
CA GLY A 403 32.46 -6.19 0.51
C GLY A 403 31.38 -5.45 -0.29
N ALA A 404 30.12 -5.40 0.17
CA ALA A 404 29.10 -4.58 -0.47
C ALA A 404 29.48 -3.08 -0.39
N ARG A 405 29.51 -2.42 -1.55
CA ARG A 405 29.77 -0.96 -1.65
C ARG A 405 28.49 -0.15 -1.71
N MET A 406 27.37 -0.81 -2.03
CA MET A 406 26.04 -0.23 -2.10
C MET A 406 25.03 -1.22 -1.52
N ILE A 407 24.17 -0.72 -0.65
CA ILE A 407 23.00 -1.45 -0.14
C ILE A 407 21.75 -0.68 -0.52
N ILE A 408 20.80 -1.34 -1.18
CA ILE A 408 19.48 -0.81 -1.47
C ILE A 408 18.53 -1.48 -0.47
N ALA A 409 18.12 -0.74 0.56
CA ALA A 409 17.20 -1.25 1.56
C ALA A 409 15.76 -0.93 1.15
N VAL A 410 14.93 -1.94 1.06
CA VAL A 410 13.49 -1.81 0.72
C VAL A 410 12.67 -2.19 1.93
N THR A 411 11.89 -1.26 2.48
CA THR A 411 11.05 -1.50 3.66
C THR A 411 9.66 -1.97 3.24
N ALA A 412 9.09 -2.97 3.94
CA ALA A 412 7.72 -3.43 3.70
C ALA A 412 6.70 -2.71 4.61
N CYS A 413 5.44 -3.14 4.57
CA CYS A 413 4.34 -2.54 5.35
C CYS A 413 4.58 -2.58 6.87
N ILE A 414 5.10 -3.71 7.39
CA ILE A 414 5.26 -3.89 8.85
C ILE A 414 6.30 -2.93 9.42
N PRO A 415 7.53 -2.81 8.87
CA PRO A 415 8.49 -1.78 9.29
C PRO A 415 7.95 -0.35 9.19
N GLY A 416 7.16 -0.04 8.16
CA GLY A 416 6.52 1.27 8.04
C GLY A 416 5.50 1.52 9.16
N LEU A 417 4.71 0.52 9.53
CA LEU A 417 3.74 0.61 10.63
C LEU A 417 4.40 0.63 12.02
N SER A 418 5.52 -0.07 12.21
CA SER A 418 6.28 -0.04 13.47
C SER A 418 7.11 1.23 13.62
N GLY A 419 7.27 2.01 12.55
CA GLY A 419 8.07 3.24 12.54
C GLY A 419 9.58 2.99 12.53
N ASP A 420 10.03 1.91 11.90
CA ASP A 420 11.43 1.55 11.81
C ASP A 420 12.21 2.60 10.99
N ASP A 421 13.15 3.29 11.62
CA ASP A 421 14.03 4.26 10.96
C ASP A 421 15.42 3.67 10.71
N LEU A 422 15.75 3.44 9.44
CA LEU A 422 17.06 2.93 9.02
C LEU A 422 18.10 4.05 8.81
N THR A 423 17.77 5.31 9.06
CA THR A 423 18.71 6.46 8.90
C THR A 423 19.96 6.33 9.77
N PRO A 424 19.89 5.88 11.03
CA PRO A 424 21.08 5.63 11.84
C PRO A 424 22.00 4.55 11.23
N VAL A 425 21.40 3.47 10.70
CA VAL A 425 22.13 2.38 10.03
C VAL A 425 22.83 2.90 8.77
N LYS A 426 22.18 3.74 7.97
CA LYS A 426 22.77 4.40 6.80
C LYS A 426 24.02 5.20 7.17
N ARG A 427 24.03 5.95 8.31
CA ARG A 427 25.18 6.72 8.78
C ARG A 427 26.33 5.81 9.22
N GLU A 428 26.04 4.73 9.93
CA GLU A 428 27.04 3.76 10.37
C GLU A 428 27.73 3.07 9.19
N LEU A 429 26.96 2.65 8.17
CA LEU A 429 27.48 2.04 6.95
C LEU A 429 28.38 3.00 6.15
N LYS A 430 28.06 4.29 6.13
CA LYS A 430 28.89 5.30 5.47
C LYS A 430 30.30 5.33 6.05
N ALA A 431 30.43 5.20 7.37
CA ALA A 431 31.74 5.10 8.03
C ALA A 431 32.52 3.82 7.67
N LEU A 432 31.82 2.77 7.22
CA LEU A 432 32.41 1.53 6.72
C LEU A 432 32.69 1.56 5.19
N GLY A 433 32.51 2.71 4.53
CA GLY A 433 32.70 2.85 3.08
C GLY A 433 31.59 2.24 2.22
N CYS A 434 30.42 1.95 2.80
CA CYS A 434 29.27 1.42 2.13
C CYS A 434 28.14 2.46 2.08
N ASP A 435 27.63 2.75 0.90
CA ASP A 435 26.47 3.64 0.74
C ASP A 435 25.17 2.83 0.90
N MET A 436 24.19 3.37 1.64
CA MET A 436 22.87 2.78 1.79
C MET A 436 21.77 3.72 1.26
N TYR A 437 20.90 3.19 0.44
CA TYR A 437 19.72 3.90 -0.10
C TYR A 437 18.46 3.24 0.42
N ILE A 438 17.55 4.04 1.01
CA ILE A 438 16.36 3.51 1.68
C ILE A 438 15.14 3.80 0.80
N VAL A 439 14.57 2.74 0.24
CA VAL A 439 13.32 2.79 -0.54
C VAL A 439 12.16 2.43 0.38
N ARG A 440 11.39 3.42 0.79
CA ARG A 440 10.25 3.24 1.70
C ARG A 440 9.01 2.86 0.92
N THR A 441 8.57 1.60 1.06
CA THR A 441 7.39 1.07 0.38
C THR A 441 6.34 0.56 1.37
N ASP A 442 6.13 1.28 2.44
CA ASP A 442 5.13 1.03 3.47
C ASP A 442 3.73 1.09 2.85
N GLY A 443 3.07 -0.04 2.85
CA GLY A 443 1.98 -0.40 1.95
C GLY A 443 0.68 0.41 2.06
N VAL A 444 0.50 1.26 3.08
CA VAL A 444 -0.70 2.12 3.17
C VAL A 444 -0.51 3.41 2.37
N SER A 445 0.72 3.90 2.27
CA SER A 445 1.06 5.17 1.61
C SER A 445 1.77 5.00 0.26
N ALA A 446 2.41 3.86 0.03
CA ALA A 446 3.27 3.63 -1.14
C ALA A 446 2.57 3.00 -2.35
N GLY A 447 1.34 2.50 -2.19
CA GLY A 447 0.50 2.05 -3.30
C GLY A 447 0.83 0.69 -3.91
N ASP A 448 0.68 0.57 -5.23
CA ASP A 448 0.80 -0.66 -5.98
C ASP A 448 2.24 -0.96 -6.46
N TYR A 449 2.39 -2.02 -7.25
CA TYR A 449 3.66 -2.45 -7.83
C TYR A 449 4.37 -1.35 -8.64
N ASN A 450 3.65 -0.59 -9.46
CA ASN A 450 4.23 0.47 -10.29
C ASN A 450 4.71 1.65 -9.45
N GLU A 451 3.99 1.97 -8.39
CA GLU A 451 4.38 3.01 -7.44
C GLU A 451 5.63 2.60 -6.67
N GLY A 452 5.77 1.32 -6.29
CA GLY A 452 6.99 0.78 -5.71
C GLY A 452 8.20 0.87 -6.65
N MET A 453 8.04 0.53 -7.92
CA MET A 453 9.07 0.76 -8.94
C MET A 453 9.44 2.24 -9.04
N ALA A 454 8.44 3.13 -9.09
CA ALA A 454 8.64 4.56 -9.15
C ALA A 454 9.46 5.10 -7.97
N LEU A 455 9.15 4.64 -6.74
CA LEU A 455 9.91 5.00 -5.55
C LEU A 455 11.38 4.58 -5.64
N CYS A 456 11.64 3.35 -6.09
CA CYS A 456 13.01 2.87 -6.26
C CYS A 456 13.77 3.68 -7.32
N TYR A 457 13.17 3.93 -8.49
CA TYR A 457 13.76 4.79 -9.53
C TYR A 457 14.09 6.19 -9.00
N LYS A 458 13.14 6.85 -8.36
CA LYS A 458 13.29 8.22 -7.84
C LYS A 458 14.37 8.32 -6.76
N THR A 459 14.39 7.34 -5.84
CA THR A 459 15.39 7.30 -4.76
C THR A 459 16.80 7.17 -5.33
N LEU A 460 17.02 6.23 -6.26
CA LEU A 460 18.34 6.01 -6.83
C LEU A 460 18.74 7.09 -7.83
N ALA A 461 17.82 7.66 -8.59
CA ALA A 461 18.09 8.81 -9.45
C ALA A 461 18.58 10.02 -8.66
N ARG A 462 17.99 10.30 -7.50
CA ARG A 462 18.36 11.44 -6.66
C ARG A 462 19.61 11.23 -5.82
N GLU A 463 19.75 10.03 -5.24
CA GLU A 463 20.73 9.81 -4.18
C GLU A 463 21.98 9.04 -4.66
N ALA A 464 21.87 8.19 -5.71
CA ALA A 464 22.95 7.30 -6.12
C ALA A 464 23.78 7.84 -7.28
N VAL A 465 23.21 8.70 -8.13
CA VAL A 465 23.90 9.37 -9.23
C VAL A 465 24.90 10.38 -8.64
N GLN A 466 26.14 10.33 -9.10
CA GLN A 466 27.21 11.21 -8.58
C GLN A 466 27.72 12.17 -9.64
N PRO A 467 28.17 13.39 -9.23
CA PRO A 467 28.86 14.27 -10.13
C PRO A 467 30.08 13.57 -10.75
N CYS A 468 30.21 13.68 -12.07
CA CYS A 468 31.31 13.07 -12.81
C CYS A 468 32.05 14.15 -13.61
N PRO A 469 33.33 14.44 -13.29
CA PRO A 469 34.10 15.43 -14.01
C PRO A 469 34.52 14.97 -15.42
N GLU A 470 34.66 13.66 -15.60
CA GLU A 470 35.03 13.07 -16.89
C GLU A 470 33.79 12.80 -17.73
N GLN A 471 33.68 13.49 -18.86
CA GLN A 471 32.62 13.25 -19.85
C GLN A 471 33.11 12.27 -20.92
N ASP A 472 32.22 11.37 -21.34
CA ASP A 472 32.43 10.48 -22.49
C ASP A 472 31.51 10.93 -23.63
N PRO A 473 32.03 11.75 -24.57
CA PRO A 473 31.23 12.39 -25.62
C PRO A 473 30.63 11.40 -26.62
N ASP A 474 31.16 10.17 -26.71
CA ASP A 474 30.69 9.13 -27.61
C ASP A 474 29.82 8.10 -26.90
N SER A 475 29.17 8.49 -25.77
CA SER A 475 28.32 7.60 -25.00
C SER A 475 26.92 8.16 -24.75
N ILE A 476 25.98 7.24 -24.45
CA ILE A 476 24.58 7.54 -24.18
C ILE A 476 24.04 6.66 -23.07
N ASN A 477 23.07 7.16 -22.30
CA ASN A 477 22.37 6.36 -21.30
C ASN A 477 20.98 5.93 -21.77
N LEU A 478 20.49 4.81 -21.22
CA LEU A 478 19.11 4.39 -21.33
C LEU A 478 18.43 4.51 -19.96
N VAL A 479 17.25 5.12 -19.92
CA VAL A 479 16.47 5.34 -18.71
C VAL A 479 15.09 4.71 -18.89
N TYR A 480 14.65 3.99 -17.86
CA TYR A 480 13.29 3.44 -17.76
C TYR A 480 12.97 2.39 -18.84
N GLU A 481 13.88 1.44 -19.05
CA GLU A 481 13.59 0.23 -19.83
C GLU A 481 12.54 -0.63 -19.09
N GLN A 482 11.80 -1.44 -19.83
CA GLN A 482 10.89 -2.41 -19.23
C GLN A 482 11.70 -3.58 -18.67
N THR A 483 11.77 -3.70 -17.35
CA THR A 483 12.39 -4.84 -16.68
C THR A 483 11.47 -6.06 -16.70
N TRP A 484 12.03 -7.26 -16.56
CA TRP A 484 11.29 -8.53 -16.49
C TRP A 484 10.41 -8.85 -17.72
N SER A 485 10.65 -8.25 -18.85
CA SER A 485 10.05 -8.63 -20.12
C SER A 485 10.96 -9.62 -20.87
N ALA A 486 10.38 -10.64 -21.48
CA ALA A 486 11.09 -11.58 -22.34
C ALA A 486 11.85 -10.92 -23.50
N ARG A 487 11.52 -9.65 -23.80
CA ARG A 487 12.09 -8.90 -24.93
C ARG A 487 13.08 -7.81 -24.55
N THR A 488 13.24 -7.50 -23.27
CA THR A 488 14.10 -6.39 -22.82
C THR A 488 15.52 -6.52 -23.41
N ASP A 489 16.13 -7.69 -23.25
CA ASP A 489 17.47 -7.91 -23.78
C ASP A 489 17.50 -7.94 -25.31
N GLY A 490 16.48 -8.53 -25.95
CA GLY A 490 16.38 -8.53 -27.41
C GLY A 490 16.22 -7.11 -28.00
N ASN A 491 15.45 -6.26 -27.34
CA ASN A 491 15.30 -4.85 -27.70
C ASN A 491 16.61 -4.09 -27.48
N PHE A 492 17.28 -4.33 -26.37
CA PHE A 492 18.58 -3.73 -26.10
C PHE A 492 19.63 -4.16 -27.13
N MET A 493 19.71 -5.42 -27.51
CA MET A 493 20.64 -5.90 -28.55
C MET A 493 20.42 -5.17 -29.87
N ARG A 494 19.16 -5.03 -30.31
CA ARG A 494 18.83 -4.29 -31.54
C ARG A 494 19.15 -2.81 -31.46
N LEU A 495 18.88 -2.18 -30.30
CA LEU A 495 19.27 -0.80 -30.06
C LEU A 495 20.79 -0.65 -30.10
N ARG A 496 21.51 -1.57 -29.46
CA ARG A 496 22.97 -1.60 -29.47
C ARG A 496 23.53 -1.73 -30.89
N ASP A 497 22.97 -2.61 -31.71
CA ASP A 497 23.42 -2.74 -33.12
C ASP A 497 23.27 -1.41 -33.89
N ILE A 498 22.23 -0.62 -33.63
CA ILE A 498 22.06 0.73 -34.19
C ILE A 498 23.11 1.69 -33.64
N LEU A 499 23.30 1.71 -32.31
CA LEU A 499 24.27 2.58 -31.64
C LEU A 499 25.71 2.25 -32.05
N ASP A 500 26.05 0.97 -32.12
CA ASP A 500 27.39 0.50 -32.58
C ASP A 500 27.66 0.94 -34.03
N ALA A 501 26.65 0.85 -34.91
CA ALA A 501 26.78 1.34 -36.28
C ALA A 501 27.04 2.87 -36.36
N LEU A 502 26.55 3.62 -35.37
CA LEU A 502 26.79 5.03 -35.18
C LEU A 502 28.05 5.34 -34.33
N ARG A 503 28.77 4.32 -33.88
CA ARG A 503 29.92 4.42 -32.96
C ARG A 503 29.60 5.13 -31.66
N ILE A 504 28.40 4.88 -31.11
CA ILE A 504 27.92 5.40 -29.82
C ILE A 504 27.88 4.25 -28.82
N ARG A 505 28.56 4.44 -27.69
CA ARG A 505 28.59 3.42 -26.61
C ARG A 505 27.47 3.63 -25.60
N VAL A 506 26.94 2.56 -25.00
CA VAL A 506 26.03 2.68 -23.87
C VAL A 506 26.84 2.79 -22.59
N ASN A 507 26.70 3.94 -21.88
CA ASN A 507 27.36 4.18 -20.60
C ASN A 507 26.58 3.51 -19.43
N CYS A 508 25.27 3.71 -19.37
CA CYS A 508 24.44 3.16 -18.31
C CYS A 508 23.04 2.80 -18.82
N ARG A 509 22.60 1.60 -18.47
CA ARG A 509 21.19 1.18 -18.54
C ARG A 509 20.59 1.37 -17.16
N PHE A 510 20.07 2.55 -16.85
CA PHE A 510 19.70 2.92 -15.49
C PHE A 510 18.65 1.97 -14.89
N LEU A 511 19.06 1.21 -13.88
CA LEU A 511 18.31 0.16 -13.19
C LEU A 511 17.79 -0.95 -14.14
N CYS A 512 18.56 -1.29 -15.16
CA CYS A 512 18.29 -2.44 -16.01
C CYS A 512 19.60 -3.19 -16.33
N ALA A 513 19.87 -4.25 -15.59
CA ALA A 513 21.10 -5.04 -15.68
C ALA A 513 22.40 -4.19 -15.58
N THR A 514 22.41 -3.23 -14.69
CA THR A 514 23.47 -2.25 -14.46
C THR A 514 24.38 -2.62 -13.27
N SER A 515 25.52 -1.95 -13.15
CA SER A 515 26.42 -2.03 -12.00
C SER A 515 26.37 -0.77 -11.14
N VAL A 516 26.92 -0.84 -9.92
CA VAL A 516 27.04 0.32 -9.01
C VAL A 516 27.86 1.44 -9.65
N GLU A 517 28.94 1.07 -10.39
CA GLU A 517 29.78 2.06 -11.06
C GLU A 517 29.06 2.76 -12.18
N GLU A 518 28.29 2.04 -12.99
CA GLU A 518 27.48 2.62 -14.08
C GLU A 518 26.41 3.56 -13.53
N VAL A 519 25.73 3.19 -12.40
CA VAL A 519 24.75 4.06 -11.75
C VAL A 519 25.41 5.35 -11.22
N ARG A 520 26.55 5.23 -10.52
CA ARG A 520 27.28 6.39 -10.03
C ARG A 520 27.82 7.26 -11.16
N GLY A 521 28.35 6.64 -12.22
CA GLY A 521 28.90 7.31 -13.41
C GLY A 521 27.87 7.70 -14.45
N PHE A 522 26.59 7.75 -14.10
CA PHE A 522 25.51 8.08 -15.05
C PHE A 522 25.73 9.39 -15.80
N LEU A 523 26.29 10.42 -15.14
CA LEU A 523 26.52 11.73 -15.71
C LEU A 523 27.72 11.80 -16.67
N ARG A 524 28.42 10.70 -16.97
CA ARG A 524 29.47 10.65 -17.99
C ARG A 524 28.92 10.87 -19.40
N ALA A 525 27.73 10.36 -19.69
CA ALA A 525 27.11 10.47 -21.00
C ALA A 525 26.42 11.82 -21.22
N PRO A 526 26.64 12.49 -22.37
CA PRO A 526 26.04 13.80 -22.63
C PRO A 526 24.54 13.75 -22.94
N TRP A 527 24.03 12.61 -23.38
CA TRP A 527 22.65 12.42 -23.79
C TRP A 527 22.02 11.16 -23.18
N ASN A 528 20.70 11.19 -23.05
CA ASN A 528 19.93 10.12 -22.49
C ASN A 528 18.75 9.76 -23.40
N ILE A 529 18.42 8.48 -23.49
CA ILE A 529 17.23 7.94 -24.14
C ILE A 529 16.23 7.56 -23.07
N LEU A 530 15.02 8.13 -23.12
CA LEU A 530 13.91 7.67 -22.31
C LEU A 530 13.21 6.53 -23.04
N ALA A 531 13.30 5.30 -22.53
CA ALA A 531 12.79 4.13 -23.23
C ALA A 531 11.24 4.11 -23.32
N ARG A 532 10.55 4.73 -22.36
CA ARG A 532 9.09 4.80 -22.29
C ARG A 532 8.62 6.19 -21.90
N ASN A 533 7.71 6.76 -22.68
CA ASN A 533 7.12 8.11 -22.50
C ASN A 533 5.75 8.06 -21.77
N ASP A 534 5.59 7.19 -20.79
CA ASP A 534 4.43 7.22 -19.91
C ASP A 534 4.62 8.24 -18.77
N ALA A 535 3.60 8.36 -17.89
CA ALA A 535 3.61 9.36 -16.82
C ALA A 535 4.84 9.24 -15.89
N LEU A 536 5.26 8.00 -15.56
CA LEU A 536 6.44 7.78 -14.74
C LEU A 536 7.73 8.12 -15.50
N GLY A 537 7.83 7.74 -16.78
CA GLY A 537 8.99 8.09 -17.60
C GLY A 537 9.20 9.59 -17.69
N LEU A 538 8.14 10.36 -17.91
CA LEU A 538 8.20 11.83 -17.95
C LEU A 538 8.60 12.43 -16.60
N GLU A 539 8.12 11.87 -15.48
CA GLU A 539 8.52 12.31 -14.14
C GLU A 539 10.00 12.01 -13.85
N LEU A 540 10.50 10.84 -14.27
CA LEU A 540 11.92 10.51 -14.17
C LEU A 540 12.79 11.43 -15.02
N ARG A 541 12.37 11.71 -16.27
CA ARG A 541 13.04 12.69 -17.13
C ARG A 541 13.14 14.04 -16.42
N GLU A 542 12.04 14.52 -15.81
CA GLU A 542 12.02 15.79 -15.08
C GLU A 542 13.02 15.81 -13.91
N ILE A 543 13.14 14.69 -13.15
CA ILE A 543 14.13 14.58 -12.07
C ILE A 543 15.55 14.71 -12.63
N PHE A 544 15.91 13.96 -13.68
CA PHE A 544 17.23 14.02 -14.27
C PHE A 544 17.55 15.38 -14.90
N GLU A 545 16.60 16.01 -15.57
CA GLU A 545 16.78 17.33 -16.17
C GLU A 545 16.96 18.44 -15.11
N ARG A 546 16.10 18.46 -14.07
CA ARG A 546 16.13 19.53 -13.06
C ARG A 546 17.22 19.36 -12.01
N GLU A 547 17.43 18.14 -11.53
CA GLU A 547 18.33 17.88 -10.40
C GLU A 547 19.77 17.62 -10.87
N HIS A 548 19.96 17.12 -12.11
CA HIS A 548 21.28 16.75 -12.63
C HIS A 548 21.67 17.47 -13.93
N GLY A 549 20.80 18.31 -14.50
CA GLY A 549 21.08 19.03 -15.75
C GLY A 549 21.19 18.12 -16.99
N CYS A 550 20.62 16.93 -16.95
CA CYS A 550 20.67 15.96 -18.03
C CYS A 550 19.89 16.41 -19.26
N ARG A 551 20.34 15.98 -20.45
CA ARG A 551 19.64 16.20 -21.72
C ARG A 551 19.07 14.89 -22.24
N PHE A 552 17.84 14.90 -22.73
CA PHE A 552 17.17 13.73 -23.29
C PHE A 552 16.91 13.88 -24.78
N LEU A 553 17.05 12.77 -25.50
CA LEU A 553 16.57 12.68 -26.88
C LEU A 553 15.03 12.74 -26.86
N GLU A 554 14.45 13.52 -27.79
CA GLU A 554 13.00 13.60 -27.91
C GLU A 554 12.41 12.29 -28.47
N GLY A 555 11.27 11.89 -27.91
CA GLY A 555 10.62 10.62 -28.23
C GLY A 555 11.08 9.48 -27.33
N GLY A 556 10.56 8.28 -27.59
CA GLY A 556 10.94 7.03 -26.92
C GLY A 556 11.88 6.19 -27.78
N LEU A 557 11.92 4.89 -27.49
CA LEU A 557 12.58 3.93 -28.38
C LEU A 557 11.78 3.79 -29.68
N PRO A 558 12.44 3.91 -30.85
CA PRO A 558 11.77 3.96 -32.16
C PRO A 558 11.24 2.58 -32.56
N ARG A 559 10.08 2.57 -33.23
CA ARG A 559 9.41 1.35 -33.71
C ARG A 559 8.90 1.56 -35.15
N GLY A 560 9.25 0.65 -36.03
CA GLY A 560 8.90 0.75 -37.44
C GLY A 560 9.95 1.50 -38.24
N PHE A 561 9.83 1.44 -39.54
CA PHE A 561 10.91 1.88 -40.43
C PHE A 561 11.10 3.41 -40.43
N THR A 562 10.06 4.17 -40.73
CA THR A 562 10.13 5.64 -40.83
C THR A 562 10.45 6.31 -39.49
N GLU A 563 9.90 5.81 -38.39
CA GLU A 563 10.22 6.37 -37.07
C GLU A 563 11.68 6.12 -36.69
N THR A 564 12.19 4.89 -36.96
CA THR A 564 13.60 4.56 -36.71
C THR A 564 14.55 5.35 -37.57
N GLU A 565 14.24 5.55 -38.85
CA GLU A 565 15.02 6.37 -39.78
C GLU A 565 15.15 7.82 -39.27
N ARG A 566 14.03 8.42 -38.85
CA ARG A 566 14.02 9.77 -38.27
C ARG A 566 14.84 9.83 -36.98
N TRP A 567 14.64 8.86 -36.12
CA TRP A 567 15.34 8.77 -34.86
C TRP A 567 16.85 8.62 -35.02
N VAL A 568 17.31 7.78 -35.95
CA VAL A 568 18.73 7.61 -36.31
C VAL A 568 19.33 8.90 -36.84
N ARG A 569 18.64 9.63 -37.72
CA ARG A 569 19.10 10.93 -38.19
C ARG A 569 19.19 11.98 -37.11
N THR A 570 18.19 12.04 -36.23
CA THR A 570 18.23 12.96 -35.08
C THR A 570 19.42 12.65 -34.18
N LEU A 571 19.61 11.37 -33.83
CA LEU A 571 20.72 10.94 -32.97
C LEU A 571 22.08 11.22 -33.64
N SER A 572 22.24 10.89 -34.90
CA SER A 572 23.50 11.11 -35.63
C SER A 572 23.90 12.60 -35.72
N GLY A 573 22.93 13.48 -35.85
CA GLY A 573 23.17 14.92 -35.82
C GLY A 573 23.69 15.44 -34.48
N LEU A 574 23.31 14.80 -33.36
CA LEU A 574 23.82 15.16 -32.04
C LEU A 574 25.29 14.73 -31.81
N TYR A 575 25.75 13.70 -32.53
CA TYR A 575 27.07 13.12 -32.39
C TYR A 575 27.99 13.35 -33.60
N GLY A 576 27.53 14.03 -34.68
CA GLY A 576 28.29 14.23 -35.88
C GLY A 576 28.57 12.92 -36.64
N ARG A 577 27.58 12.03 -36.76
CA ARG A 577 27.67 10.68 -37.34
C ARG A 577 26.72 10.49 -38.51
N GLU A 578 26.43 11.57 -39.27
CA GLU A 578 25.50 11.56 -40.41
C GLU A 578 25.87 10.55 -41.50
N PRO A 579 27.16 10.40 -41.88
CA PRO A 579 27.54 9.42 -42.89
C PRO A 579 27.26 7.98 -42.49
N GLU A 580 27.56 7.65 -41.25
CA GLU A 580 27.29 6.33 -40.66
C GLU A 580 25.78 6.04 -40.60
N ALA A 581 24.97 7.06 -40.27
CA ALA A 581 23.52 6.96 -40.25
C ALA A 581 22.93 6.68 -41.64
N GLU A 582 23.35 7.41 -42.69
CA GLU A 582 22.82 7.18 -44.04
C GLU A 582 23.22 5.80 -44.57
N ALA A 583 24.44 5.33 -44.27
CA ALA A 583 24.86 3.98 -44.61
C ALA A 583 24.03 2.89 -43.92
N LEU A 584 23.72 3.09 -42.63
CA LEU A 584 22.86 2.21 -41.86
C LEU A 584 21.43 2.19 -42.43
N ILE A 585 20.85 3.37 -42.70
CA ILE A 585 19.50 3.51 -43.22
C ILE A 585 19.38 2.84 -44.60
N ALA A 586 20.33 3.08 -45.52
CA ALA A 586 20.33 2.47 -46.84
C ALA A 586 20.34 0.93 -46.78
N ARG A 587 21.23 0.35 -45.96
CA ARG A 587 21.28 -1.10 -45.72
C ARG A 587 19.97 -1.64 -45.14
N SER A 588 19.45 -0.97 -44.10
CA SER A 588 18.21 -1.38 -43.45
C SER A 588 17.00 -1.28 -44.37
N ARG A 589 16.98 -0.33 -45.28
CA ARG A 589 15.92 -0.16 -46.29
C ARG A 589 15.88 -1.30 -47.29
N ALA A 590 17.04 -1.75 -47.73
CA ALA A 590 17.14 -2.90 -48.62
C ALA A 590 16.61 -4.17 -47.98
N GLU A 591 17.04 -4.45 -46.74
CA GLU A 591 16.58 -5.61 -45.96
C GLU A 591 15.07 -5.54 -45.64
N TYR A 592 14.56 -4.37 -45.23
CA TYR A 592 13.14 -4.16 -45.00
C TYR A 592 12.30 -4.47 -46.23
N GLY A 593 12.76 -4.02 -47.41
CA GLY A 593 12.09 -4.31 -48.69
C GLY A 593 12.06 -5.80 -49.02
N GLU A 594 13.11 -6.56 -48.68
CA GLU A 594 13.14 -8.04 -48.84
C GLU A 594 12.14 -8.73 -47.96
N ARG A 595 12.10 -8.34 -46.67
CA ARG A 595 11.14 -8.89 -45.68
C ARG A 595 9.69 -8.60 -46.10
N LEU A 596 9.41 -7.39 -46.59
CA LEU A 596 8.07 -7.02 -47.07
C LEU A 596 7.65 -7.86 -48.27
N ARG A 597 8.54 -8.13 -49.24
CA ARG A 597 8.22 -8.94 -50.43
C ARG A 597 7.70 -10.33 -50.06
N ALA A 598 8.34 -10.95 -49.07
CA ALA A 598 7.91 -12.27 -48.57
C ALA A 598 6.51 -12.20 -47.90
N LEU A 599 6.28 -11.15 -47.09
CA LEU A 599 5.05 -11.01 -46.30
C LEU A 599 3.86 -10.52 -47.13
N ARG A 600 4.09 -9.73 -48.17
CA ARG A 600 3.04 -9.22 -49.08
C ARG A 600 2.23 -10.36 -49.73
N SER A 601 2.86 -11.47 -50.06
CA SER A 601 2.14 -12.65 -50.63
C SER A 601 1.05 -13.18 -49.71
N ILE A 602 1.18 -12.98 -48.39
CA ILE A 602 0.26 -13.49 -47.36
C ILE A 602 -0.84 -12.45 -47.08
N PHE A 603 -0.49 -11.16 -47.02
CA PHE A 603 -1.37 -10.12 -46.49
C PHE A 603 -2.04 -9.22 -47.53
N ARG A 604 -1.48 -9.10 -48.73
CA ARG A 604 -1.96 -8.16 -49.73
C ARG A 604 -3.42 -8.41 -50.11
N GLY A 605 -4.22 -7.34 -50.03
CA GLY A 605 -5.64 -7.36 -50.36
C GLY A 605 -6.55 -8.02 -49.33
N LYS A 606 -5.99 -8.54 -48.25
CA LYS A 606 -6.82 -9.10 -47.16
C LYS A 606 -7.55 -8.00 -46.41
N ARG A 607 -8.84 -8.22 -46.18
CA ARG A 607 -9.71 -7.33 -45.43
C ARG A 607 -9.50 -7.50 -43.93
N MET A 608 -9.08 -6.39 -43.29
CA MET A 608 -8.69 -6.42 -41.86
C MET A 608 -9.45 -5.39 -41.04
N LEU A 609 -9.92 -5.81 -39.86
CA LEU A 609 -10.49 -4.96 -38.82
C LEU A 609 -9.50 -4.81 -37.67
N LEU A 610 -9.37 -3.60 -37.12
CA LEU A 610 -8.52 -3.31 -35.98
C LEU A 610 -9.36 -2.91 -34.78
N PHE A 611 -9.09 -3.52 -33.62
CA PHE A 611 -9.67 -3.14 -32.34
C PHE A 611 -8.56 -3.03 -31.30
N LEU A 612 -8.15 -1.78 -31.02
CA LEU A 612 -6.94 -1.49 -30.28
C LEU A 612 -7.23 -0.60 -29.07
N ALA A 613 -6.83 -1.04 -27.89
CA ALA A 613 -6.95 -0.31 -26.64
C ALA A 613 -5.57 0.22 -26.18
N GLY A 614 -5.50 1.50 -25.80
CA GLY A 614 -4.28 2.15 -25.34
C GLY A 614 -3.34 2.63 -26.43
N GLY A 615 -2.22 3.26 -26.05
CA GLY A 615 -1.20 3.81 -26.96
C GLY A 615 -0.14 2.79 -27.40
N GLY A 616 0.75 3.19 -28.31
CA GLY A 616 1.92 2.41 -28.72
C GLY A 616 1.77 1.60 -30.00
N TYR A 617 0.73 1.90 -30.79
CA TYR A 617 0.48 1.26 -32.10
C TYR A 617 0.74 2.19 -33.29
N ASP A 618 1.47 3.28 -33.12
CA ASP A 618 1.71 4.30 -34.16
C ASP A 618 2.54 3.78 -35.37
N TRP A 619 3.25 2.68 -35.17
CA TRP A 619 3.97 1.93 -36.19
C TRP A 619 3.08 1.09 -37.10
N LEU A 620 1.88 0.70 -36.63
CA LEU A 620 1.02 -0.27 -37.31
C LEU A 620 0.42 0.24 -38.61
N PRO A 621 -0.05 1.50 -38.74
CA PRO A 621 -0.56 2.05 -40.01
C PRO A 621 0.44 1.96 -41.16
N GLU A 622 1.72 2.28 -40.95
CA GLU A 622 2.76 2.16 -41.92
C GLU A 622 2.94 0.72 -42.41
N LEU A 623 3.05 -0.21 -41.48
CA LEU A 623 3.20 -1.63 -41.79
C LEU A 623 2.05 -2.17 -42.65
N LEU A 624 0.79 -1.88 -42.26
CA LEU A 624 -0.40 -2.39 -42.96
C LEU A 624 -0.49 -1.85 -44.38
N GLU A 625 -0.15 -0.56 -44.60
CA GLU A 625 -0.03 0.03 -45.89
C GLU A 625 1.07 -0.64 -46.73
N ASP A 626 2.27 -0.83 -46.13
CA ASP A 626 3.39 -1.49 -46.79
C ASP A 626 3.09 -2.95 -47.15
N LEU A 627 2.30 -3.64 -46.38
CA LEU A 627 1.82 -5.02 -46.65
C LEU A 627 0.71 -5.06 -47.71
N GLY A 628 0.07 -3.91 -48.01
CA GLY A 628 -1.07 -3.83 -48.92
C GLY A 628 -2.35 -4.43 -48.37
N VAL A 629 -2.57 -4.31 -47.07
CA VAL A 629 -3.79 -4.76 -46.37
C VAL A 629 -4.92 -3.77 -46.60
N ASP A 630 -6.14 -4.28 -46.82
CA ASP A 630 -7.36 -3.49 -46.85
C ASP A 630 -7.96 -3.33 -45.45
N VAL A 631 -7.66 -2.18 -44.80
CA VAL A 631 -8.19 -1.89 -43.46
C VAL A 631 -9.63 -1.40 -43.58
N VAL A 632 -10.60 -2.31 -43.34
CA VAL A 632 -12.04 -2.01 -43.47
C VAL A 632 -12.60 -1.16 -42.35
N LYS A 633 -12.04 -1.26 -41.14
CA LYS A 633 -12.37 -0.42 -39.98
C LYS A 633 -11.24 -0.44 -38.94
N ALA A 634 -10.91 0.74 -38.41
CA ALA A 634 -10.03 0.88 -37.27
C ALA A 634 -10.81 1.45 -36.07
N MET A 635 -10.98 0.62 -35.02
CA MET A 635 -11.66 0.96 -33.78
C MET A 635 -10.62 1.14 -32.70
N LEU A 636 -10.45 2.38 -32.24
CA LEU A 636 -9.47 2.72 -31.22
C LEU A 636 -10.18 3.00 -29.90
N PHE A 637 -9.74 2.32 -28.86
CA PHE A 637 -10.34 2.39 -27.53
C PHE A 637 -9.40 3.13 -26.56
N GLY A 638 -9.88 4.25 -25.97
CA GLY A 638 -9.13 5.02 -24.98
C GLY A 638 -9.22 6.53 -25.19
N LYS A 639 -8.52 7.30 -24.36
CA LYS A 639 -8.50 8.78 -24.49
C LYS A 639 -7.95 9.21 -25.84
N LYS A 640 -8.71 10.06 -26.52
CA LYS A 640 -8.30 10.77 -27.72
C LYS A 640 -6.97 11.47 -27.46
N ARG A 641 -5.85 10.87 -27.88
CA ARG A 641 -4.53 11.48 -27.85
C ARG A 641 -4.19 11.93 -29.26
N ASP A 642 -3.89 13.22 -29.37
CA ASP A 642 -3.37 13.94 -30.50
C ASP A 642 -4.01 13.72 -31.88
N ALA A 643 -4.67 14.78 -32.37
CA ALA A 643 -5.20 14.87 -33.72
C ALA A 643 -4.10 14.63 -34.84
N ASN A 644 -2.83 14.58 -34.45
CA ASN A 644 -1.67 14.34 -35.30
C ASN A 644 -1.15 12.89 -35.30
N SER A 645 -1.82 11.94 -34.67
CA SER A 645 -1.40 10.54 -34.72
C SER A 645 -1.44 10.04 -36.19
N GLY A 646 -0.49 9.19 -36.58
CA GLY A 646 -0.43 8.58 -37.90
C GLY A 646 -1.70 7.86 -38.36
N TRP A 647 -2.59 7.53 -37.39
CA TRP A 647 -3.89 6.91 -37.58
C TRP A 647 -4.85 7.79 -38.41
N ASN A 648 -5.01 9.06 -38.03
CA ASN A 648 -5.96 9.96 -38.66
C ASN A 648 -5.55 10.39 -40.09
N ARG A 649 -4.28 10.20 -40.46
CA ARG A 649 -3.77 10.51 -41.80
C ARG A 649 -3.98 9.38 -42.80
N ARG A 650 -4.01 8.13 -42.33
CA ARG A 650 -4.01 6.92 -43.19
C ARG A 650 -5.30 6.14 -43.14
N PHE A 651 -6.00 6.15 -42.04
CA PHE A 651 -7.26 5.43 -41.84
C PHE A 651 -8.31 6.30 -41.19
N SER A 652 -9.59 6.08 -41.53
CA SER A 652 -10.69 6.63 -40.75
C SER A 652 -10.78 5.86 -39.44
N ALA A 653 -10.20 6.43 -38.38
CA ALA A 653 -10.19 5.80 -37.07
C ALA A 653 -11.35 6.31 -36.23
N ASP A 654 -12.13 5.38 -35.67
CA ASP A 654 -13.19 5.67 -34.71
C ASP A 654 -12.64 5.55 -33.28
N TRP A 655 -12.55 6.69 -32.60
CA TRP A 655 -11.96 6.79 -31.26
C TRP A 655 -12.93 6.59 -30.09
N ALA A 656 -14.22 6.42 -30.40
CA ALA A 656 -15.27 6.32 -29.40
C ALA A 656 -15.92 4.93 -29.36
N SER A 657 -15.29 3.92 -29.95
CA SER A 657 -15.87 2.60 -30.11
C SER A 657 -16.08 1.88 -28.77
N ASP A 658 -17.27 1.37 -28.53
CA ASP A 658 -17.59 0.47 -27.44
C ASP A 658 -17.28 -1.00 -27.88
N ARG A 659 -17.01 -1.86 -26.88
CA ARG A 659 -16.85 -3.30 -27.10
C ARG A 659 -18.08 -3.95 -27.75
N SER A 660 -19.27 -3.45 -27.43
CA SER A 660 -20.55 -3.90 -28.03
C SER A 660 -20.63 -3.68 -29.54
N GLU A 661 -19.94 -2.64 -30.05
CA GLU A 661 -19.93 -2.33 -31.48
C GLU A 661 -19.00 -3.24 -32.30
N LEU A 662 -18.01 -3.89 -31.63
CA LEU A 662 -17.06 -4.75 -32.31
C LEU A 662 -17.74 -5.90 -33.03
N ARG A 663 -18.68 -6.59 -32.36
CA ARG A 663 -19.40 -7.71 -32.94
C ARG A 663 -20.24 -7.28 -34.13
N ALA A 664 -20.98 -6.19 -34.01
CA ALA A 664 -21.76 -5.62 -35.10
C ALA A 664 -20.89 -5.21 -36.31
N ALA A 665 -19.70 -4.61 -36.06
CA ALA A 665 -18.76 -4.27 -37.11
C ALA A 665 -18.19 -5.51 -37.83
N VAL A 666 -17.87 -6.58 -37.09
CA VAL A 666 -17.38 -7.85 -37.65
C VAL A 666 -18.47 -8.49 -38.55
N ASP A 667 -19.71 -8.56 -38.06
CA ASP A 667 -20.80 -9.18 -38.78
C ASP A 667 -21.22 -8.38 -40.05
N ALA A 668 -21.20 -7.04 -39.98
CA ALA A 668 -21.51 -6.15 -41.08
C ALA A 668 -20.42 -6.08 -42.16
N LEU A 669 -19.15 -5.94 -41.74
CA LEU A 669 -18.05 -5.73 -42.67
C LEU A 669 -17.40 -7.03 -43.16
N ARG A 670 -17.62 -8.13 -42.48
CA ARG A 670 -17.05 -9.46 -42.77
C ARG A 670 -15.55 -9.41 -43.11
N PRO A 671 -14.69 -8.93 -42.19
CA PRO A 671 -13.24 -8.95 -42.42
C PRO A 671 -12.69 -10.37 -42.40
N GLU A 672 -11.63 -10.67 -43.15
CA GLU A 672 -10.95 -11.97 -43.08
C GLU A 672 -10.06 -12.05 -41.83
N LEU A 673 -9.49 -10.91 -41.44
CA LEU A 673 -8.57 -10.79 -40.30
C LEU A 673 -9.06 -9.73 -39.31
N ALA A 674 -8.81 -9.95 -38.03
CA ALA A 674 -8.96 -8.90 -37.03
C ALA A 674 -7.74 -8.85 -36.11
N ILE A 675 -7.20 -7.67 -35.86
CA ILE A 675 -6.16 -7.46 -34.85
C ILE A 675 -6.81 -6.91 -33.59
N LEU A 676 -6.77 -7.70 -32.51
CA LEU A 676 -7.35 -7.33 -31.22
C LEU A 676 -6.28 -7.15 -30.15
N SER A 677 -6.34 -6.04 -29.41
CA SER A 677 -5.50 -5.82 -28.22
C SER A 677 -6.01 -6.56 -27.00
N ASP A 678 -7.28 -6.94 -27.01
CA ASP A 678 -7.94 -7.73 -25.98
C ASP A 678 -8.78 -8.83 -26.63
N PRO A 679 -8.33 -10.08 -26.60
CA PRO A 679 -9.08 -11.20 -27.18
C PRO A 679 -10.46 -11.40 -26.54
N SER A 680 -10.63 -11.00 -25.27
CA SER A 680 -11.92 -11.11 -24.58
C SER A 680 -13.00 -10.15 -25.11
N ALA A 681 -12.61 -9.18 -25.94
CA ALA A 681 -13.57 -8.30 -26.60
C ALA A 681 -14.43 -9.01 -27.64
N LEU A 682 -13.95 -10.15 -28.18
CA LEU A 682 -14.67 -11.00 -29.13
C LEU A 682 -14.52 -12.47 -28.71
N PRO A 683 -15.22 -12.92 -27.66
CA PRO A 683 -15.01 -14.24 -27.04
C PRO A 683 -15.30 -15.41 -28.00
N ASP A 684 -16.28 -15.26 -28.90
CA ASP A 684 -16.67 -16.26 -29.89
C ASP A 684 -16.58 -15.69 -31.29
N PRO A 685 -15.37 -15.61 -31.90
CA PRO A 685 -15.21 -15.10 -33.24
C PRO A 685 -15.90 -16.01 -34.26
N PRO A 686 -16.49 -15.44 -35.30
CA PRO A 686 -17.08 -16.25 -36.36
C PRO A 686 -16.04 -17.21 -36.99
N PRO A 687 -16.43 -18.40 -37.47
CA PRO A 687 -15.48 -19.39 -38.01
C PRO A 687 -14.64 -18.89 -39.19
N TRP A 688 -15.14 -17.89 -39.92
CA TRP A 688 -14.49 -17.31 -41.10
C TRP A 688 -13.50 -16.17 -40.75
N LEU A 689 -13.48 -15.68 -39.48
CA LEU A 689 -12.62 -14.63 -39.02
C LEU A 689 -11.40 -15.20 -38.30
N THR A 690 -10.19 -14.81 -38.77
CA THR A 690 -8.97 -15.10 -38.04
C THR A 690 -8.61 -13.92 -37.14
N VAL A 691 -8.51 -14.15 -35.85
CA VAL A 691 -8.13 -13.15 -34.85
C VAL A 691 -6.61 -13.22 -34.63
N LEU A 692 -5.95 -12.08 -34.80
CA LEU A 692 -4.53 -11.91 -34.61
C LEU A 692 -4.29 -11.05 -33.33
N PRO A 693 -3.29 -11.38 -32.50
CA PRO A 693 -2.98 -10.58 -31.35
C PRO A 693 -2.33 -9.24 -31.74
N ALA A 694 -2.77 -8.15 -31.12
CA ALA A 694 -2.03 -6.91 -31.16
C ALA A 694 -0.87 -6.97 -30.17
N PHE A 695 0.36 -6.98 -30.67
CA PHE A 695 1.54 -7.03 -29.82
C PHE A 695 1.81 -5.65 -29.21
N ARG A 696 1.57 -5.49 -27.89
CA ARG A 696 1.95 -4.28 -27.14
C ARG A 696 3.46 -4.17 -26.96
N ASP A 697 4.12 -5.30 -26.79
CA ASP A 697 5.57 -5.40 -26.54
C ASP A 697 6.31 -5.74 -27.82
N LEU A 698 6.52 -4.71 -28.64
CA LEU A 698 7.21 -4.84 -29.91
C LEU A 698 8.73 -4.76 -29.78
N SER A 699 9.41 -5.30 -30.78
CA SER A 699 10.82 -5.07 -31.01
C SER A 699 11.10 -3.58 -31.27
N VAL A 700 12.30 -3.14 -30.94
CA VAL A 700 12.82 -1.81 -31.27
C VAL A 700 13.43 -1.84 -32.68
N GLY A 701 13.42 -0.70 -33.38
CA GLY A 701 14.20 -0.50 -34.57
C GLY A 701 13.41 -0.72 -35.86
N PHE A 702 14.14 -0.73 -36.99
CA PHE A 702 13.65 -0.75 -38.38
C PHE A 702 12.69 -1.90 -38.66
N TYR A 703 12.92 -3.06 -38.07
CA TYR A 703 12.21 -4.31 -38.39
C TYR A 703 11.07 -4.65 -37.43
N ALA A 704 10.75 -3.77 -36.49
CA ALA A 704 9.73 -4.03 -35.47
C ALA A 704 8.38 -4.45 -36.08
N GLY A 705 7.93 -3.76 -37.12
CA GLY A 705 6.71 -4.05 -37.86
C GLY A 705 6.76 -5.39 -38.59
N THR A 706 7.83 -5.63 -39.39
CA THR A 706 7.98 -6.89 -40.14
C THR A 706 8.13 -8.09 -39.23
N ASP A 707 8.75 -7.95 -38.07
CA ASP A 707 8.81 -9.02 -37.07
C ASP A 707 7.43 -9.37 -36.50
N ALA A 708 6.56 -8.38 -36.29
CA ALA A 708 5.18 -8.61 -35.89
C ALA A 708 4.38 -9.31 -37.02
N ALA A 709 4.53 -8.84 -38.25
CA ALA A 709 3.89 -9.44 -39.42
C ALA A 709 4.36 -10.89 -39.66
N GLN A 710 5.65 -11.20 -39.46
CA GLN A 710 6.19 -12.56 -39.54
C GLN A 710 5.52 -13.50 -38.53
N ARG A 711 5.26 -13.03 -37.31
CA ARG A 711 4.53 -13.82 -36.30
C ARG A 711 3.10 -14.04 -36.70
N TRP A 712 2.40 -13.01 -37.23
CA TRP A 712 1.05 -13.17 -37.77
C TRP A 712 1.02 -14.16 -38.94
N ALA A 713 1.99 -14.08 -39.85
CA ALA A 713 2.13 -15.05 -40.93
C ALA A 713 2.26 -16.48 -40.39
N GLY A 714 3.12 -16.69 -39.40
CA GLY A 714 3.25 -18.01 -38.76
C GLY A 714 1.97 -18.50 -38.08
N LEU A 715 1.15 -17.59 -37.52
CA LEU A 715 -0.17 -17.95 -36.97
C LEU A 715 -1.17 -18.31 -38.06
N LEU A 716 -1.10 -17.70 -39.25
CA LEU A 716 -1.96 -18.00 -40.39
C LEU A 716 -1.58 -19.32 -41.07
N GLU A 717 -0.26 -19.61 -41.20
CA GLU A 717 0.25 -20.83 -41.82
C GLU A 717 0.07 -22.06 -40.92
N ASN A 718 0.21 -21.87 -39.61
CA ASN A 718 0.05 -22.94 -38.62
C ASN A 718 -1.29 -22.81 -37.90
N ALA A 719 -2.39 -22.65 -38.66
CA ALA A 719 -3.72 -22.58 -38.10
C ALA A 719 -3.95 -23.83 -37.22
N LEU A 720 -3.93 -23.65 -35.91
CA LEU A 720 -4.17 -24.69 -34.90
C LEU A 720 -5.64 -25.06 -34.89
N GLU A 721 -6.21 -25.37 -36.08
CA GLU A 721 -7.63 -25.72 -36.22
C GLU A 721 -7.98 -26.88 -35.28
N GLY A 722 -8.77 -26.57 -34.27
CA GLY A 722 -9.34 -27.53 -33.34
C GLY A 722 -8.52 -27.78 -32.05
N ARG A 723 -7.20 -27.58 -31.97
CA ARG A 723 -6.44 -27.84 -30.72
C ARG A 723 -6.82 -26.89 -29.60
N TRP A 724 -6.79 -25.58 -29.83
CA TRP A 724 -7.14 -24.62 -28.81
C TRP A 724 -8.62 -24.67 -28.39
N LYS A 725 -9.54 -25.07 -29.30
CA LYS A 725 -10.95 -25.31 -28.95
C LYS A 725 -11.08 -26.48 -27.99
N ARG A 726 -10.28 -27.52 -28.20
CA ARG A 726 -10.21 -28.68 -27.30
C ARG A 726 -9.63 -28.29 -25.96
N ASP A 727 -8.53 -27.50 -25.95
CA ASP A 727 -7.90 -27.02 -24.73
C ASP A 727 -8.81 -26.04 -23.97
N LYS A 728 -9.52 -25.15 -24.68
CA LYS A 728 -10.55 -24.27 -24.10
C LYS A 728 -11.66 -25.08 -23.44
N SER A 729 -12.21 -26.10 -24.12
CA SER A 729 -13.27 -26.93 -23.58
C SER A 729 -12.84 -27.77 -22.38
N LEU A 730 -11.59 -28.21 -22.35
CA LEU A 730 -10.99 -28.89 -21.20
C LEU A 730 -10.81 -27.92 -20.03
N PHE A 731 -10.33 -26.70 -20.30
CA PHE A 731 -10.16 -25.68 -19.28
C PHE A 731 -11.50 -25.27 -18.65
N GLU A 732 -12.51 -24.99 -19.48
CA GLU A 732 -13.88 -24.67 -19.03
C GLU A 732 -14.49 -25.80 -18.21
N LYS A 733 -14.27 -27.08 -18.61
CA LYS A 733 -14.78 -28.24 -17.89
C LYS A 733 -14.18 -28.41 -16.48
N TYR A 734 -12.92 -28.06 -16.28
CA TYR A 734 -12.20 -28.39 -15.04
C TYR A 734 -11.88 -27.16 -14.16
N TYR A 735 -11.98 -25.94 -14.68
CA TYR A 735 -11.53 -24.74 -13.98
C TYR A 735 -12.55 -23.58 -13.98
N CYS A 736 -13.61 -23.65 -14.77
CA CYS A 736 -14.75 -22.73 -14.76
C CYS A 736 -16.02 -23.46 -14.34
#